data_c95a1e023927ef6f5a004a4de6ae6386
#
_entry.id   c95a1e023927ef6f5a004a4de6ae6386
#
_cell.length_a   1.000
_cell.length_b   1.000
_cell.length_c   1.000
_cell.angle_alpha   90.00
_cell.angle_beta   90.00
_cell.angle_gamma   90.00
#
_symmetry.space_group_name_H-M   'P 1'
#
loop_
_entity.id
_entity.type
_entity.pdbx_description
1 polymer ?
#
loop_
_entity_poly.entity_id
_entity_poly.type
_entity_poly.pdbx_seq_one_letter_code
_entity_poly.pdbx_strand_id
1 'polypeptide(L)'
;KMPAFEWVHVQLHQQKGMISLSPPTICNSAIASGSGWDGLKTLVAMATRLTATMADDPLNHVLDGYHRFRRYAPRMLRLLDLRAAPVALPLLEAVTALRTGLNDAAMTSFLRPSSKWHRHLRAQRAGDARLWEIAVLFHLRDAFRSGDVWLTRSRRYGDLKHALVPAQAIAEGGRLAVPLRPEEWLADRQARLDMRLRELGRAARAGTIPGGSIENGVLHIEKLEAAAPTGAEDLVLDLYKQIPPTRITDLLLEVDAATGFTEAFTHLRTGAPCADRIGLMNVILAEGINLGLRKMADATNTHTFWELIRIGRWHVEGEAYDRALAMVVEAQAALPMARFWGMGTSASSDGQFFVATEQGEAMNLVNAKYGNTPGLKAYSHVSDQYAPFATQVIPATASEAPYILDGLLMNDAGRHIREQFTDTGGFTDHVFAACAILGYRFAPRIRDLPSKRLYAFNPSAAPAHLRALIGGKVNQAMIERNWPDILRIAATIAAGTVAPSQILRKLASYPRQNELATALREVGRVERTLFMIDWILDAELQRRAQIGLNKGEAHHALKRAISFHRRGEIRDRSAEGQHYRIAGMNLLAAIIIFWNTMKLGEVVANQKRDGKLLSPDLLAHVSPLGWEHINLTGEYRWPKP
;
A
#
# COMPACT_ATOMS: atom_id res chain seq x y z
N LYS A 1 0.55 26.25 -14.91
CA LYS A 1 1.54 25.58 -15.77
C LYS A 1 2.87 26.21 -15.44
N MET A 2 3.80 25.43 -14.92
CA MET A 2 5.21 25.80 -14.79
C MET A 2 5.99 25.00 -15.84
N PRO A 3 6.29 25.54 -17.01
CA PRO A 3 6.96 24.79 -18.08
C PRO A 3 8.43 24.48 -17.80
N ALA A 4 9.01 25.13 -16.80
CA ALA A 4 10.46 25.12 -16.59
C ALA A 4 11.02 23.89 -15.86
N PHE A 5 10.17 23.08 -15.19
CA PHE A 5 10.62 21.91 -14.45
C PHE A 5 10.44 20.58 -15.20
N GLU A 6 9.88 20.60 -16.39
CA GLU A 6 9.72 19.39 -17.21
C GLU A 6 11.04 18.82 -17.76
N TRP A 7 12.14 19.58 -17.67
CA TRP A 7 13.40 19.29 -18.38
C TRP A 7 14.64 19.13 -17.50
N VAL A 8 14.48 19.20 -16.16
CA VAL A 8 15.63 19.14 -15.24
C VAL A 8 15.30 18.25 -14.05
N HIS A 9 16.12 17.23 -13.80
CA HIS A 9 16.10 16.50 -12.56
C HIS A 9 16.65 17.39 -11.42
N VAL A 10 15.78 17.80 -10.49
CA VAL A 10 16.14 18.56 -9.30
C VAL A 10 16.30 17.61 -8.12
N GLN A 11 17.51 17.45 -7.63
CA GLN A 11 17.79 16.71 -6.40
C GLN A 11 18.06 17.69 -5.25
N LEU A 12 17.20 17.67 -4.25
CA LEU A 12 17.33 18.47 -3.04
C LEU A 12 18.13 17.71 -1.98
N HIS A 13 19.33 18.15 -1.71
CA HIS A 13 20.16 17.62 -0.62
C HIS A 13 19.92 18.44 0.66
N GLN A 14 18.89 18.10 1.43
CA GLN A 14 18.48 18.81 2.64
C GLN A 14 19.58 18.97 3.70
N GLN A 15 20.53 18.02 3.77
CA GLN A 15 21.63 18.06 4.75
C GLN A 15 22.80 18.97 4.35
N LYS A 16 22.90 19.35 3.09
CA LYS A 16 24.04 20.14 2.57
C LYS A 16 23.64 21.51 2.04
N GLY A 17 22.34 21.85 2.07
CA GLY A 17 21.85 23.12 1.52
C GLY A 17 22.10 23.28 0.02
N MET A 18 22.30 22.17 -0.72
CA MET A 18 22.63 22.18 -2.14
C MET A 18 21.48 21.62 -2.97
N ILE A 19 21.29 22.21 -4.15
CA ILE A 19 20.41 21.71 -5.20
C ILE A 19 21.29 21.18 -6.32
N SER A 20 21.16 19.91 -6.65
CA SER A 20 21.78 19.34 -7.85
C SER A 20 20.80 19.39 -9.01
N LEU A 21 21.19 19.99 -10.11
CA LEU A 21 20.46 20.00 -11.37
C LEU A 21 21.19 19.07 -12.34
N SER A 22 20.58 17.96 -12.74
CA SER A 22 21.13 17.09 -13.78
C SER A 22 20.21 17.11 -15.01
N PRO A 23 20.75 17.26 -16.22
CA PRO A 23 19.93 17.13 -17.41
C PRO A 23 19.45 15.67 -17.53
N PRO A 24 18.20 15.43 -17.99
CA PRO A 24 17.76 14.09 -18.31
C PRO A 24 18.62 13.53 -19.44
N THR A 25 18.97 12.26 -19.36
CA THR A 25 19.85 11.55 -20.29
C THR A 25 19.37 11.48 -21.75
N ILE A 26 18.22 12.08 -22.08
CA ILE A 26 17.61 12.08 -23.42
C ILE A 26 17.64 13.46 -24.09
N CYS A 27 18.31 14.45 -23.55
CA CYS A 27 18.13 15.84 -23.96
C CYS A 27 19.32 16.54 -24.63
N ASN A 28 20.07 15.86 -25.50
CA ASN A 28 20.94 16.59 -26.43
C ASN A 28 20.17 17.27 -27.60
N SER A 29 18.92 16.89 -27.84
CA SER A 29 18.09 17.49 -28.92
C SER A 29 17.19 18.65 -28.46
N ALA A 30 16.85 18.74 -27.19
CA ALA A 30 15.96 19.80 -26.69
C ALA A 30 16.70 21.10 -26.37
N ILE A 31 17.99 21.07 -26.08
CA ILE A 31 18.83 22.27 -25.93
C ILE A 31 19.03 22.97 -27.28
N ALA A 32 18.89 22.25 -28.40
CA ALA A 32 18.98 22.80 -29.75
C ALA A 32 17.68 23.46 -30.24
N SER A 33 16.54 23.30 -29.56
CA SER A 33 15.23 23.73 -30.05
C SER A 33 14.61 24.91 -29.28
N GLY A 34 15.39 25.91 -28.85
CA GLY A 34 14.78 27.23 -28.74
C GLY A 34 14.72 27.98 -27.41
N SER A 35 15.30 27.46 -26.32
CA SER A 35 15.50 28.30 -25.11
C SER A 35 16.98 28.51 -24.83
N GLY A 36 17.68 29.23 -25.69
CA GLY A 36 19.12 29.46 -25.60
C GLY A 36 19.64 29.82 -24.21
N TRP A 37 20.91 30.11 -24.10
CA TRP A 37 21.64 30.46 -22.87
C TRP A 37 20.89 31.42 -21.93
N ASP A 38 20.03 32.31 -22.45
CA ASP A 38 19.20 33.22 -21.68
C ASP A 38 18.02 32.52 -20.96
N GLY A 39 17.47 31.46 -21.54
CA GLY A 39 16.50 30.60 -20.86
C GLY A 39 17.12 29.86 -19.67
N LEU A 40 18.37 29.42 -19.81
CA LEU A 40 19.11 28.78 -18.70
C LEU A 40 19.41 29.79 -17.59
N LYS A 41 19.83 31.03 -17.92
CA LYS A 41 20.02 32.12 -16.94
C LYS A 41 18.73 32.44 -16.21
N THR A 42 17.60 32.48 -16.91
CA THR A 42 16.27 32.71 -16.32
C THR A 42 15.88 31.59 -15.36
N LEU A 43 16.16 30.33 -15.73
CA LEU A 43 15.93 29.16 -14.87
C LEU A 43 16.80 29.19 -13.61
N VAL A 44 18.08 29.52 -13.75
CA VAL A 44 19.00 29.65 -12.61
C VAL A 44 18.56 30.79 -11.68
N ALA A 45 18.16 31.94 -12.24
CA ALA A 45 17.63 33.06 -11.46
C ALA A 45 16.33 32.69 -10.74
N MET A 46 15.42 31.96 -11.38
CA MET A 46 14.20 31.43 -10.74
C MET A 46 14.53 30.41 -9.64
N ALA A 47 15.45 29.48 -9.88
CA ALA A 47 15.87 28.50 -8.89
C ALA A 47 16.55 29.17 -7.68
N THR A 48 17.40 30.17 -7.91
CA THR A 48 18.02 30.98 -6.85
C THR A 48 16.97 31.74 -6.04
N ARG A 49 15.98 32.31 -6.70
CA ARG A 49 14.87 33.01 -6.06
C ARG A 49 13.99 32.06 -5.24
N LEU A 50 13.68 30.87 -5.75
CA LEU A 50 12.97 29.81 -5.03
C LEU A 50 13.76 29.31 -3.82
N THR A 51 15.08 29.16 -3.93
CA THR A 51 15.95 28.74 -2.82
C THR A 51 16.01 29.82 -1.73
N ALA A 52 16.12 31.08 -2.10
CA ALA A 52 16.04 32.19 -1.16
C ALA A 52 14.66 32.26 -0.48
N THR A 53 13.57 32.03 -1.23
CA THR A 53 12.21 31.96 -0.70
C THR A 53 12.02 30.76 0.24
N MET A 54 12.66 29.61 -0.03
CA MET A 54 12.61 28.44 0.83
C MET A 54 13.51 28.54 2.08
N ALA A 55 14.55 29.39 2.04
CA ALA A 55 15.39 29.70 3.18
C ALA A 55 14.72 30.69 4.15
N ASP A 56 13.78 31.49 3.65
CA ASP A 56 12.93 32.37 4.47
C ASP A 56 11.81 31.54 5.16
N ASP A 57 11.24 32.11 6.22
CA ASP A 57 10.13 31.45 6.91
C ASP A 57 8.91 31.34 5.98
N PRO A 58 8.42 30.10 5.70
CA PRO A 58 7.29 29.87 4.77
C PRO A 58 6.04 30.69 5.10
N LEU A 59 5.86 31.09 6.38
CA LEU A 59 4.71 31.89 6.80
C LEU A 59 4.73 33.31 6.22
N ASN A 60 5.88 33.81 5.79
CA ASN A 60 5.98 35.11 5.13
C ASN A 60 5.28 35.10 3.77
N HIS A 61 5.19 33.94 3.13
CA HIS A 61 4.61 33.77 1.79
C HIS A 61 3.17 33.23 1.80
N VAL A 62 2.65 32.86 2.97
CA VAL A 62 1.30 32.26 3.08
C VAL A 62 0.21 33.25 2.65
N LEU A 63 0.45 34.54 2.79
CA LEU A 63 -0.52 35.58 2.41
C LEU A 63 -0.68 35.76 0.90
N ASP A 64 0.26 35.29 0.08
CA ASP A 64 0.20 35.42 -1.37
C ASP A 64 -1.03 34.76 -2.00
N GLY A 65 -1.53 33.67 -1.36
CA GLY A 65 -2.73 32.95 -1.75
C GLY A 65 -4.03 33.38 -1.07
N TYR A 66 -3.99 34.36 -0.16
CA TYR A 66 -5.13 34.70 0.72
C TYR A 66 -6.41 35.05 -0.04
N HIS A 67 -6.33 35.85 -1.12
CA HIS A 67 -7.50 36.26 -1.90
C HIS A 67 -8.25 35.07 -2.53
N ARG A 68 -7.55 34.01 -2.91
CA ARG A 68 -8.17 32.77 -3.44
C ARG A 68 -8.93 32.05 -2.34
N PHE A 69 -8.34 32.01 -1.17
CA PHE A 69 -8.89 31.38 0.01
C PHE A 69 -10.17 32.03 0.50
N ARG A 70 -10.17 33.36 0.54
CA ARG A 70 -11.28 34.18 1.04
C ARG A 70 -12.56 34.03 0.21
N ARG A 71 -12.45 33.62 -1.06
CA ARG A 71 -13.59 33.42 -1.97
C ARG A 71 -14.52 32.31 -1.50
N TYR A 72 -14.02 31.21 -0.99
CA TYR A 72 -14.82 30.02 -0.67
C TYR A 72 -14.83 29.62 0.82
N ALA A 73 -13.77 29.89 1.55
CA ALA A 73 -13.62 29.42 2.93
C ALA A 73 -14.75 29.85 3.87
N PRO A 74 -15.22 31.12 3.89
CA PRO A 74 -16.31 31.53 4.78
C PRO A 74 -17.64 30.85 4.44
N ARG A 75 -17.92 30.62 3.15
CA ARG A 75 -19.14 29.90 2.73
C ARG A 75 -19.09 28.43 3.13
N MET A 76 -17.94 27.79 2.88
CA MET A 76 -17.71 26.39 3.28
C MET A 76 -17.88 26.22 4.78
N LEU A 77 -17.24 27.03 5.60
CA LEU A 77 -17.31 26.92 7.06
C LEU A 77 -18.73 27.06 7.60
N ARG A 78 -19.58 27.90 7.00
CA ARG A 78 -20.98 28.05 7.43
C ARG A 78 -21.82 26.81 7.20
N LEU A 79 -21.47 25.98 6.24
CA LEU A 79 -22.19 24.75 5.92
C LEU A 79 -21.75 23.53 6.74
N LEU A 80 -20.59 23.62 7.43
CA LEU A 80 -20.03 22.49 8.15
C LEU A 80 -20.56 22.43 9.59
N ASP A 81 -21.16 21.31 9.96
CA ASP A 81 -21.53 21.02 11.36
C ASP A 81 -20.32 20.40 12.08
N LEU A 82 -19.54 21.26 12.75
CA LEU A 82 -18.28 20.92 13.38
C LEU A 82 -18.48 20.57 14.85
N ARG A 83 -17.80 19.51 15.28
CA ARG A 83 -17.65 19.11 16.69
C ARG A 83 -16.18 18.98 17.00
N ALA A 84 -15.80 19.12 18.26
CA ALA A 84 -14.42 19.07 18.69
C ALA A 84 -14.24 18.28 19.98
N ALA A 85 -13.09 17.63 20.11
CA ALA A 85 -12.59 17.11 21.38
C ALA A 85 -12.23 18.28 22.33
N PRO A 86 -12.17 18.07 23.65
CA PRO A 86 -11.85 19.13 24.61
C PRO A 86 -10.56 19.89 24.29
N VAL A 87 -9.53 19.21 23.78
CA VAL A 87 -8.24 19.79 23.39
C VAL A 87 -8.36 20.77 22.22
N ALA A 88 -9.36 20.63 21.37
CA ALA A 88 -9.56 21.46 20.17
C ALA A 88 -10.72 22.47 20.32
N LEU A 89 -11.33 22.60 21.50
CA LEU A 89 -12.37 23.61 21.76
C LEU A 89 -11.90 25.04 21.46
N PRO A 90 -10.68 25.48 21.84
CA PRO A 90 -10.20 26.82 21.49
C PRO A 90 -10.11 27.06 19.98
N LEU A 91 -9.82 26.01 19.21
CA LEU A 91 -9.83 26.09 17.74
C LEU A 91 -11.26 26.20 17.19
N LEU A 92 -12.21 25.46 17.77
CA LEU A 92 -13.61 25.54 17.38
C LEU A 92 -14.22 26.93 17.65
N GLU A 93 -13.83 27.56 18.76
CA GLU A 93 -14.17 28.94 19.08
C GLU A 93 -13.61 29.92 18.03
N ALA A 94 -12.35 29.77 17.66
CA ALA A 94 -11.73 30.59 16.60
C ALA A 94 -12.41 30.38 15.22
N VAL A 95 -12.81 29.15 14.88
CA VAL A 95 -13.58 28.86 13.67
C VAL A 95 -14.97 29.51 13.74
N THR A 96 -15.61 29.54 14.90
CA THR A 96 -16.92 30.16 15.11
C THR A 96 -16.82 31.68 14.94
N ALA A 97 -15.78 32.32 15.49
CA ALA A 97 -15.48 33.72 15.27
C ALA A 97 -15.28 34.03 13.77
N LEU A 98 -14.53 33.19 13.07
CA LEU A 98 -14.35 33.35 11.62
C LEU A 98 -15.65 33.22 10.82
N ARG A 99 -16.59 32.34 11.24
CA ARG A 99 -17.93 32.19 10.63
C ARG A 99 -18.79 33.44 10.76
N THR A 100 -18.72 34.11 11.89
CA THR A 100 -19.51 35.32 12.17
C THR A 100 -18.87 36.59 11.61
N GLY A 101 -17.68 36.47 11.01
CA GLY A 101 -16.95 37.59 10.46
C GLY A 101 -16.15 38.38 11.51
N LEU A 102 -16.11 37.91 12.73
CA LEU A 102 -15.25 38.45 13.79
C LEU A 102 -13.82 37.97 13.54
N ASN A 103 -12.98 38.85 13.01
CA ASN A 103 -11.57 38.58 12.82
C ASN A 103 -10.81 39.06 14.06
N ASP A 104 -10.84 38.27 15.11
CA ASP A 104 -10.13 38.59 16.35
C ASP A 104 -8.72 37.97 16.32
N ALA A 105 -7.77 38.73 15.78
CA ALA A 105 -6.36 38.34 15.73
C ALA A 105 -5.72 38.16 17.11
N ALA A 106 -6.36 38.59 18.18
CA ALA A 106 -5.92 38.39 19.56
C ALA A 106 -6.25 36.95 20.04
N MET A 107 -7.21 36.26 19.42
CA MET A 107 -7.60 34.89 19.74
C MET A 107 -6.55 33.90 19.25
N THR A 108 -5.54 33.63 20.06
CA THR A 108 -4.41 32.73 19.75
C THR A 108 -4.33 31.51 20.67
N SER A 109 -5.35 31.27 21.50
CA SER A 109 -5.41 30.16 22.48
C SER A 109 -5.33 28.78 21.85
N PHE A 110 -5.72 28.63 20.57
CA PHE A 110 -5.60 27.39 19.80
C PHE A 110 -4.17 27.11 19.32
N LEU A 111 -3.25 28.07 19.44
CA LEU A 111 -1.86 27.94 19.01
C LEU A 111 -0.97 27.51 20.16
N ARG A 112 -0.08 26.56 19.90
CA ARG A 112 0.97 26.23 20.88
C ARG A 112 1.95 27.40 21.03
N PRO A 113 2.34 27.76 22.24
CA PRO A 113 3.28 28.87 22.48
C PRO A 113 4.62 28.75 21.72
N SER A 114 5.09 27.50 21.52
CA SER A 114 6.34 27.20 20.80
C SER A 114 6.20 27.19 19.27
N SER A 115 4.98 27.36 18.74
CA SER A 115 4.76 27.28 17.30
C SER A 115 5.24 28.53 16.56
N LYS A 116 5.65 28.37 15.31
CA LYS A 116 5.97 29.48 14.42
C LYS A 116 4.76 30.41 14.22
N TRP A 117 3.54 29.85 14.11
CA TRP A 117 2.29 30.58 14.00
C TRP A 117 2.06 31.53 15.18
N HIS A 118 2.27 31.04 16.41
CA HIS A 118 2.11 31.85 17.60
C HIS A 118 3.13 33.01 17.64
N ARG A 119 4.40 32.76 17.25
CA ARG A 119 5.44 33.76 17.16
C ARG A 119 5.11 34.85 16.15
N HIS A 120 4.65 34.48 14.95
CA HIS A 120 4.26 35.42 13.91
C HIS A 120 3.07 36.27 14.31
N LEU A 121 2.01 35.66 14.84
CA LEU A 121 0.80 36.38 15.21
C LEU A 121 0.94 37.26 16.47
N ARG A 122 1.84 36.93 17.36
CA ARG A 122 2.05 37.74 18.59
C ARG A 122 3.20 38.75 18.53
N ALA A 123 4.21 38.49 17.71
CA ALA A 123 5.41 39.34 17.70
C ALA A 123 5.65 40.03 16.35
N GLN A 124 5.71 39.26 15.25
CA GLN A 124 6.11 39.76 13.94
C GLN A 124 4.98 40.43 13.15
N ARG A 125 3.77 39.94 13.30
CA ARG A 125 2.56 40.42 12.58
C ARG A 125 1.37 40.47 13.53
N ALA A 126 1.57 41.11 14.69
CA ALA A 126 0.51 41.26 15.66
C ALA A 126 -0.69 42.02 15.06
N GLY A 127 -1.90 41.44 15.19
CA GLY A 127 -3.12 42.03 14.64
C GLY A 127 -3.36 41.78 13.15
N ASP A 128 -2.54 41.01 12.42
CA ASP A 128 -2.82 40.67 11.00
C ASP A 128 -3.98 39.63 10.93
N ALA A 129 -5.18 40.14 10.72
CA ALA A 129 -6.39 39.32 10.60
C ALA A 129 -6.32 38.30 9.47
N ARG A 130 -5.62 38.60 8.38
CA ARG A 130 -5.48 37.68 7.23
C ARG A 130 -4.62 36.49 7.60
N LEU A 131 -3.51 36.74 8.29
CA LEU A 131 -2.62 35.68 8.77
C LEU A 131 -3.32 34.81 9.82
N TRP A 132 -4.13 35.42 10.68
CA TRP A 132 -4.94 34.71 11.66
C TRP A 132 -5.98 33.80 11.00
N GLU A 133 -6.74 34.27 10.01
CA GLU A 133 -7.70 33.46 9.26
C GLU A 133 -7.01 32.22 8.64
N ILE A 134 -5.86 32.41 8.03
CA ILE A 134 -5.10 31.30 7.45
C ILE A 134 -4.64 30.34 8.55
N ALA A 135 -4.14 30.85 9.69
CA ALA A 135 -3.73 30.02 10.81
C ALA A 135 -4.87 29.15 11.34
N VAL A 136 -6.07 29.72 11.52
CA VAL A 136 -7.27 28.97 11.93
C VAL A 136 -7.55 27.82 10.96
N LEU A 137 -7.51 28.10 9.67
CA LEU A 137 -7.83 27.08 8.64
C LEU A 137 -6.75 26.01 8.51
N PHE A 138 -5.47 26.36 8.68
CA PHE A 138 -4.39 25.39 8.75
C PHE A 138 -4.53 24.44 9.94
N HIS A 139 -4.84 24.99 11.11
CA HIS A 139 -5.03 24.18 12.31
C HIS A 139 -6.34 23.37 12.24
N LEU A 140 -7.40 23.91 11.61
CA LEU A 140 -8.63 23.15 11.35
C LEU A 140 -8.37 21.96 10.41
N ARG A 141 -7.61 22.16 9.34
CA ARG A 141 -7.18 21.04 8.46
C ARG A 141 -6.45 19.97 9.25
N ASP A 142 -5.53 20.40 10.11
CA ASP A 142 -4.71 19.49 10.89
C ASP A 142 -5.55 18.78 11.97
N ALA A 143 -6.48 19.48 12.60
CA ALA A 143 -7.42 18.91 13.56
C ALA A 143 -8.41 17.90 12.92
N PHE A 144 -8.82 18.12 11.66
CA PHE A 144 -9.57 17.09 10.92
C PHE A 144 -8.73 15.83 10.65
N ARG A 145 -7.44 16.00 10.38
CA ARG A 145 -6.54 14.87 10.14
C ARG A 145 -6.25 14.07 11.41
N SER A 146 -6.09 14.75 12.55
CA SER A 146 -5.89 14.09 13.85
C SER A 146 -7.19 13.50 14.42
N GLY A 147 -8.35 13.99 13.95
CA GLY A 147 -9.66 13.61 14.49
C GLY A 147 -10.07 14.40 15.73
N ASP A 148 -9.31 15.44 16.12
CA ASP A 148 -9.65 16.33 17.23
C ASP A 148 -10.85 17.25 16.88
N VAL A 149 -11.08 17.48 15.60
CA VAL A 149 -12.29 18.10 15.05
C VAL A 149 -12.90 17.16 14.02
N TRP A 150 -14.22 17.00 14.05
CA TRP A 150 -14.95 16.14 13.13
C TRP A 150 -16.26 16.78 12.64
N LEU A 151 -16.83 16.17 11.60
CA LEU A 151 -18.11 16.55 11.02
C LEU A 151 -19.17 15.51 11.40
N THR A 152 -20.29 15.94 11.94
CA THR A 152 -21.37 15.07 12.45
C THR A 152 -21.92 14.11 11.39
N ARG A 153 -21.94 14.50 10.12
CA ARG A 153 -22.53 13.72 9.01
C ARG A 153 -21.51 13.24 7.96
N SER A 154 -20.22 13.22 8.29
CA SER A 154 -19.19 12.81 7.33
C SER A 154 -18.68 11.40 7.60
N ARG A 155 -18.69 10.53 6.58
CA ARG A 155 -18.03 9.21 6.67
C ARG A 155 -16.52 9.35 6.87
N ARG A 156 -15.87 10.24 6.13
CA ARG A 156 -14.41 10.42 6.14
C ARG A 156 -13.90 11.22 7.33
N TYR A 157 -14.65 12.23 7.75
CA TYR A 157 -14.25 13.16 8.81
C TYR A 157 -15.20 13.08 10.02
N GLY A 158 -15.90 11.96 10.20
CA GLY A 158 -16.70 11.66 11.38
C GLY A 158 -15.82 11.39 12.61
N ASP A 159 -16.48 11.31 13.77
CA ASP A 159 -15.80 10.94 15.02
C ASP A 159 -15.29 9.49 14.94
N LEU A 160 -13.98 9.30 15.12
CA LEU A 160 -13.39 7.97 15.12
C LEU A 160 -13.95 7.10 16.26
N LYS A 161 -14.21 7.68 17.44
CA LYS A 161 -14.71 6.93 18.58
C LYS A 161 -16.11 6.35 18.37
N HIS A 162 -16.95 7.03 17.58
CA HIS A 162 -18.27 6.52 17.18
C HIS A 162 -18.19 5.42 16.11
N ALA A 163 -17.13 5.39 15.33
CA ALA A 163 -16.91 4.34 14.35
C ALA A 163 -16.33 3.05 14.95
N LEU A 164 -15.80 3.12 16.18
CA LEU A 164 -15.26 1.96 16.87
C LEU A 164 -16.39 1.14 17.52
N VAL A 165 -16.27 -0.18 17.47
CA VAL A 165 -17.19 -1.08 18.18
C VAL A 165 -17.25 -0.74 19.66
N PRO A 166 -18.41 -0.92 20.33
CA PRO A 166 -18.54 -0.72 21.77
C PRO A 166 -17.57 -1.62 22.55
N ALA A 167 -17.13 -1.15 23.72
CA ALA A 167 -16.21 -1.94 24.56
C ALA A 167 -16.78 -3.31 24.94
N GLN A 168 -18.09 -3.43 25.12
CA GLN A 168 -18.80 -4.67 25.42
C GLN A 168 -18.66 -5.72 24.30
N ALA A 169 -18.65 -5.28 23.03
CA ALA A 169 -18.54 -6.17 21.88
C ALA A 169 -17.14 -6.84 21.78
N ILE A 170 -16.13 -6.33 22.48
CA ILE A 170 -14.78 -6.94 22.51
C ILE A 170 -14.82 -8.29 23.24
N ALA A 171 -15.58 -8.39 24.33
CA ALA A 171 -15.73 -9.60 25.12
C ALA A 171 -16.56 -10.69 24.40
N GLU A 172 -17.49 -10.27 23.53
CA GLU A 172 -18.49 -11.16 22.92
C GLU A 172 -18.06 -11.73 21.56
N GLY A 173 -17.19 -11.04 20.81
CA GLY A 173 -16.95 -11.39 19.40
C GLY A 173 -15.49 -11.36 18.92
N GLY A 174 -14.56 -11.05 19.77
CA GLY A 174 -13.22 -10.69 19.32
C GLY A 174 -12.27 -11.89 19.16
N ARG A 175 -11.99 -12.29 17.93
CA ARG A 175 -10.80 -13.08 17.60
C ARG A 175 -9.53 -12.20 17.68
N LEU A 176 -9.28 -11.61 18.86
CA LEU A 176 -8.02 -10.91 19.10
C LEU A 176 -6.97 -11.91 19.53
N ALA A 177 -5.76 -11.79 19.00
CA ALA A 177 -4.64 -12.68 19.32
C ALA A 177 -3.85 -12.21 20.56
N VAL A 178 -4.42 -11.28 21.33
CA VAL A 178 -3.81 -10.69 22.52
C VAL A 178 -4.76 -10.75 23.71
N PRO A 179 -4.25 -10.79 24.96
CA PRO A 179 -5.08 -10.78 26.15
C PRO A 179 -5.86 -9.48 26.31
N LEU A 180 -6.99 -9.55 26.98
CA LEU A 180 -7.82 -8.37 27.24
C LEU A 180 -7.17 -7.43 28.27
N ARG A 181 -6.39 -7.98 29.21
CA ARG A 181 -5.68 -7.20 30.23
C ARG A 181 -4.29 -6.78 29.76
N PRO A 182 -3.94 -5.49 29.86
CA PRO A 182 -2.66 -4.98 29.41
C PRO A 182 -1.47 -5.57 30.20
N GLU A 183 -1.67 -5.88 31.50
CA GLU A 183 -0.62 -6.42 32.35
C GLU A 183 -0.13 -7.79 31.86
N GLU A 184 -1.05 -8.62 31.39
CA GLU A 184 -0.73 -9.93 30.84
C GLU A 184 0.09 -9.81 29.55
N TRP A 185 -0.31 -8.90 28.66
CA TRP A 185 0.43 -8.63 27.42
C TRP A 185 1.81 -8.05 27.70
N LEU A 186 1.89 -7.07 28.62
CA LEU A 186 3.15 -6.42 28.96
C LEU A 186 4.13 -7.41 29.61
N ALA A 187 3.67 -8.26 30.55
CA ALA A 187 4.50 -9.27 31.19
C ALA A 187 5.07 -10.27 30.18
N ASP A 188 4.23 -10.80 29.28
CA ASP A 188 4.66 -11.71 28.22
C ASP A 188 5.70 -11.04 27.30
N ARG A 189 5.38 -9.85 26.80
CA ARG A 189 6.27 -9.14 25.87
C ARG A 189 7.57 -8.70 26.50
N GLN A 190 7.56 -8.30 27.77
CA GLN A 190 8.79 -7.99 28.50
C GLN A 190 9.68 -9.22 28.65
N ALA A 191 9.13 -10.33 29.12
CA ALA A 191 9.88 -11.57 29.28
C ALA A 191 10.48 -12.04 27.93
N ARG A 192 9.67 -12.03 26.89
CA ARG A 192 10.09 -12.41 25.54
C ARG A 192 11.17 -11.49 24.97
N LEU A 193 11.00 -10.18 25.10
CA LEU A 193 11.97 -9.21 24.61
C LEU A 193 13.31 -9.30 25.34
N ASP A 194 13.29 -9.45 26.67
CA ASP A 194 14.49 -9.62 27.46
C ASP A 194 15.22 -10.93 27.11
N MET A 195 14.48 -12.01 26.87
CA MET A 195 15.04 -13.28 26.40
C MET A 195 15.72 -13.11 25.05
N ARG A 196 15.04 -12.50 24.07
CA ARG A 196 15.56 -12.33 22.71
C ARG A 196 16.75 -11.37 22.66
N LEU A 197 16.77 -10.30 23.46
CA LEU A 197 17.93 -9.42 23.59
C LEU A 197 19.16 -10.15 24.17
N ARG A 198 18.96 -11.04 25.15
CA ARG A 198 20.05 -11.86 25.69
C ARG A 198 20.57 -12.86 24.65
N GLU A 199 19.68 -13.43 23.84
CA GLU A 199 20.04 -14.35 22.76
C GLU A 199 20.85 -13.64 21.69
N LEU A 200 20.41 -12.47 21.21
CA LEU A 200 21.17 -11.63 20.29
C LEU A 200 22.55 -11.25 20.89
N GLY A 201 22.58 -10.91 22.17
CA GLY A 201 23.83 -10.58 22.86
C GLY A 201 24.79 -11.77 22.96
N ARG A 202 24.29 -13.00 23.13
CA ARG A 202 25.12 -14.22 23.10
C ARG A 202 25.64 -14.52 21.69
N ALA A 203 24.77 -14.44 20.68
CA ALA A 203 25.13 -14.66 19.29
C ALA A 203 26.18 -13.65 18.80
N ALA A 204 26.03 -12.36 19.18
CA ALA A 204 26.99 -11.31 18.86
C ALA A 204 28.38 -11.57 19.46
N ARG A 205 28.45 -12.03 20.72
CA ARG A 205 29.72 -12.36 21.38
C ARG A 205 30.36 -13.62 20.80
N ALA A 206 29.56 -14.60 20.42
CA ALA A 206 30.01 -15.85 19.85
C ALA A 206 30.37 -15.75 18.36
N GLY A 207 30.08 -14.61 17.69
CA GLY A 207 30.24 -14.48 16.25
C GLY A 207 29.34 -15.39 15.44
N THR A 208 28.15 -15.76 15.96
CA THR A 208 27.22 -16.72 15.34
C THR A 208 26.01 -16.03 14.71
N ILE A 209 26.04 -14.72 14.50
CA ILE A 209 25.00 -14.02 13.74
C ILE A 209 25.13 -14.42 12.26
N PRO A 210 24.07 -14.98 11.64
CA PRO A 210 24.13 -15.41 10.25
C PRO A 210 24.40 -14.21 9.31
N GLY A 211 25.53 -14.24 8.59
CA GLY A 211 25.91 -13.19 7.65
C GLY A 211 26.08 -11.81 8.28
N GLY A 212 26.50 -11.73 9.56
CA GLY A 212 26.65 -10.44 10.20
C GLY A 212 27.47 -10.44 11.46
N SER A 213 27.79 -9.22 11.95
CA SER A 213 28.50 -8.99 13.23
C SER A 213 27.96 -7.72 13.92
N ILE A 214 28.24 -7.60 15.22
CA ILE A 214 28.03 -6.36 15.96
C ILE A 214 29.36 -5.94 16.56
N GLU A 215 29.94 -4.87 16.00
CA GLU A 215 31.26 -4.35 16.36
C GLU A 215 31.12 -2.91 16.81
N ASN A 216 31.66 -2.58 17.99
CA ASN A 216 31.61 -1.24 18.57
C ASN A 216 30.18 -0.64 18.64
N GLY A 217 29.15 -1.49 18.81
CA GLY A 217 27.75 -1.07 18.86
C GLY A 217 27.14 -0.74 17.48
N VAL A 218 27.81 -1.12 16.41
CA VAL A 218 27.29 -1.01 15.04
C VAL A 218 26.99 -2.42 14.52
N LEU A 219 25.81 -2.58 13.94
CA LEU A 219 25.41 -3.83 13.29
C LEU A 219 25.90 -3.83 11.85
N HIS A 220 26.60 -4.87 11.47
CA HIS A 220 27.00 -5.17 10.09
C HIS A 220 26.23 -6.38 9.62
N ILE A 221 25.60 -6.32 8.43
CA ILE A 221 24.89 -7.44 7.81
C ILE A 221 25.26 -7.50 6.35
N GLU A 222 25.68 -8.66 5.93
CA GLU A 222 25.97 -8.99 4.55
C GLU A 222 24.68 -9.29 3.77
N LYS A 223 24.74 -9.11 2.46
CA LYS A 223 23.63 -9.50 1.58
C LYS A 223 23.61 -11.02 1.47
N LEU A 224 22.44 -11.62 1.69
CA LEU A 224 22.26 -13.05 1.45
C LEU A 224 22.51 -13.38 -0.01
N GLU A 225 23.28 -14.40 -0.26
CA GLU A 225 23.49 -14.95 -1.61
C GLU A 225 22.21 -15.62 -2.11
N ALA A 226 22.00 -15.54 -3.43
CA ALA A 226 20.91 -16.24 -4.08
C ALA A 226 21.17 -17.75 -4.04
N ALA A 227 20.21 -18.51 -3.52
CA ALA A 227 20.32 -19.96 -3.41
C ALA A 227 19.35 -20.63 -4.40
N ALA A 228 19.58 -20.48 -5.71
CA ALA A 228 18.88 -21.28 -6.70
C ALA A 228 19.58 -22.65 -6.85
N PRO A 229 18.88 -23.78 -6.76
CA PRO A 229 19.46 -25.09 -6.97
C PRO A 229 19.98 -25.23 -8.41
N THR A 230 21.10 -25.92 -8.57
CA THR A 230 21.65 -26.25 -9.90
C THR A 230 20.60 -27.03 -10.69
N GLY A 231 20.36 -26.63 -11.96
CA GLY A 231 19.39 -27.26 -12.85
C GLY A 231 17.93 -26.74 -12.73
N ALA A 232 17.67 -25.75 -11.86
CA ALA A 232 16.34 -25.16 -11.75
C ALA A 232 15.91 -24.45 -13.03
N GLU A 233 16.80 -23.68 -13.67
CA GLU A 233 16.52 -22.98 -14.94
C GLU A 233 16.26 -23.97 -16.08
N ASP A 234 17.09 -25.03 -16.18
CA ASP A 234 16.93 -26.06 -17.19
C ASP A 234 15.57 -26.79 -17.05
N LEU A 235 15.16 -27.09 -15.82
CA LEU A 235 13.86 -27.70 -15.56
C LEU A 235 12.72 -26.77 -15.97
N VAL A 236 12.79 -25.48 -15.65
CA VAL A 236 11.77 -24.50 -16.08
C VAL A 236 11.62 -24.51 -17.59
N LEU A 237 12.73 -24.45 -18.33
CA LEU A 237 12.72 -24.48 -19.79
C LEU A 237 12.17 -25.81 -20.35
N ASP A 238 12.54 -26.96 -19.76
CA ASP A 238 12.05 -28.28 -20.17
C ASP A 238 10.54 -28.41 -19.98
N LEU A 239 10.01 -27.95 -18.87
CA LEU A 239 8.58 -28.01 -18.59
C LEU A 239 7.78 -27.06 -19.48
N TYR A 240 8.20 -25.80 -19.63
CA TYR A 240 7.49 -24.82 -20.45
C TYR A 240 7.50 -25.16 -21.95
N LYS A 241 8.55 -25.78 -22.48
CA LYS A 241 8.58 -26.27 -23.87
C LYS A 241 7.50 -27.30 -24.18
N GLN A 242 6.97 -27.99 -23.19
CA GLN A 242 5.92 -29.01 -23.34
C GLN A 242 4.51 -28.44 -23.20
N ILE A 243 4.36 -27.19 -22.78
CA ILE A 243 3.08 -26.51 -22.74
C ILE A 243 2.74 -26.01 -24.17
N PRO A 244 1.57 -26.40 -24.74
CA PRO A 244 1.23 -25.98 -26.09
C PRO A 244 0.92 -24.47 -26.14
N PRO A 245 1.28 -23.80 -27.25
CA PRO A 245 0.83 -22.43 -27.49
C PRO A 245 -0.69 -22.34 -27.49
N THR A 246 -1.26 -21.34 -26.82
CA THR A 246 -2.70 -21.15 -26.70
C THR A 246 -3.11 -19.69 -26.94
N ARG A 247 -4.38 -19.48 -27.28
CA ARG A 247 -4.97 -18.13 -27.35
C ARG A 247 -5.58 -17.77 -26.00
N ILE A 248 -5.56 -16.50 -25.65
CA ILE A 248 -6.17 -16.05 -24.39
C ILE A 248 -7.67 -16.38 -24.32
N THR A 249 -8.37 -16.41 -25.46
CA THR A 249 -9.80 -16.78 -25.53
C THR A 249 -10.04 -18.24 -25.17
N ASP A 250 -9.20 -19.15 -25.67
CA ASP A 250 -9.32 -20.59 -25.38
C ASP A 250 -8.97 -20.86 -23.91
N LEU A 251 -7.92 -20.18 -23.41
CA LEU A 251 -7.53 -20.25 -22.00
C LEU A 251 -8.65 -19.79 -21.07
N LEU A 252 -9.33 -18.68 -21.38
CA LEU A 252 -10.48 -18.20 -20.59
C LEU A 252 -11.61 -19.23 -20.52
N LEU A 253 -11.93 -19.90 -21.64
CA LEU A 253 -12.94 -20.95 -21.67
C LEU A 253 -12.56 -22.16 -20.84
N GLU A 254 -11.30 -22.63 -20.94
CA GLU A 254 -10.80 -23.75 -20.12
C GLU A 254 -10.87 -23.43 -18.63
N VAL A 255 -10.46 -22.21 -18.24
CA VAL A 255 -10.48 -21.81 -16.82
C VAL A 255 -11.91 -21.61 -16.31
N ASP A 256 -12.82 -21.05 -17.12
CA ASP A 256 -14.22 -20.94 -16.72
C ASP A 256 -14.88 -22.32 -16.56
N ALA A 257 -14.58 -23.25 -17.45
CA ALA A 257 -15.06 -24.64 -17.32
C ALA A 257 -14.56 -25.33 -16.04
N ALA A 258 -13.34 -24.99 -15.59
CA ALA A 258 -12.74 -25.56 -14.38
C ALA A 258 -13.18 -24.87 -13.09
N THR A 259 -13.47 -23.56 -13.11
CA THR A 259 -13.67 -22.73 -11.91
C THR A 259 -15.07 -22.13 -11.80
N GLY A 260 -15.77 -21.97 -12.94
CA GLY A 260 -17.05 -21.27 -12.98
C GLY A 260 -16.96 -19.77 -12.67
N PHE A 261 -15.80 -19.13 -12.83
CA PHE A 261 -15.57 -17.76 -12.37
C PHE A 261 -16.54 -16.72 -12.96
N THR A 262 -17.09 -16.99 -14.16
CA THR A 262 -18.09 -16.10 -14.78
C THR A 262 -19.41 -16.05 -14.01
N GLU A 263 -19.73 -17.04 -13.19
CA GLU A 263 -20.96 -17.09 -12.37
C GLU A 263 -20.94 -16.02 -11.25
N ALA A 264 -19.77 -15.51 -10.88
CA ALA A 264 -19.62 -14.41 -9.93
C ALA A 264 -20.21 -13.08 -10.44
N PHE A 265 -20.35 -12.93 -11.77
CA PHE A 265 -20.87 -11.71 -12.40
C PHE A 265 -22.40 -11.80 -12.56
N THR A 266 -23.09 -11.41 -11.51
CA THR A 266 -24.54 -11.48 -11.44
C THR A 266 -25.20 -10.19 -11.90
N HIS A 267 -26.42 -10.28 -12.44
CA HIS A 267 -27.19 -9.13 -12.88
C HIS A 267 -27.60 -8.26 -11.68
N LEU A 268 -27.27 -6.99 -11.70
CA LEU A 268 -27.45 -6.05 -10.58
C LEU A 268 -28.87 -5.99 -9.99
N ARG A 269 -29.91 -6.26 -10.79
CA ARG A 269 -31.29 -6.22 -10.32
C ARG A 269 -31.85 -7.59 -9.95
N THR A 270 -31.48 -8.64 -10.69
CA THR A 270 -32.11 -9.96 -10.53
C THR A 270 -31.25 -10.94 -9.74
N GLY A 271 -29.95 -10.68 -9.59
CA GLY A 271 -28.99 -11.58 -8.98
C GLY A 271 -28.65 -12.83 -9.83
N ALA A 272 -29.22 -12.97 -11.03
CA ALA A 272 -28.94 -14.11 -11.90
C ALA A 272 -27.54 -13.97 -12.54
N PRO A 273 -26.77 -15.08 -12.70
CA PRO A 273 -25.53 -15.07 -13.44
C PRO A 273 -25.70 -14.58 -14.88
N CYS A 274 -24.65 -14.06 -15.48
CA CYS A 274 -24.68 -13.63 -16.87
C CYS A 274 -24.85 -14.83 -17.81
N ALA A 275 -25.98 -14.89 -18.53
CA ALA A 275 -26.23 -15.96 -19.48
C ALA A 275 -25.28 -15.91 -20.69
N ASP A 276 -24.85 -14.71 -21.07
CA ASP A 276 -23.92 -14.50 -22.17
C ASP A 276 -22.46 -14.50 -21.66
N ARG A 277 -21.93 -15.70 -21.45
CA ARG A 277 -20.57 -15.91 -20.94
C ARG A 277 -19.50 -15.35 -21.88
N ILE A 278 -19.67 -15.52 -23.18
CA ILE A 278 -18.70 -15.05 -24.19
C ILE A 278 -18.66 -13.52 -24.18
N GLY A 279 -19.82 -12.87 -24.16
CA GLY A 279 -19.92 -11.42 -24.06
C GLY A 279 -19.30 -10.89 -22.76
N LEU A 280 -19.52 -11.57 -21.64
CA LEU A 280 -18.90 -11.25 -20.35
C LEU A 280 -17.37 -11.41 -20.39
N MET A 281 -16.85 -12.49 -20.96
CA MET A 281 -15.41 -12.71 -21.12
C MET A 281 -14.78 -11.64 -22.01
N ASN A 282 -15.46 -11.19 -23.07
CA ASN A 282 -15.01 -10.04 -23.87
C ASN A 282 -14.92 -8.75 -23.03
N VAL A 283 -15.89 -8.51 -22.13
CA VAL A 283 -15.85 -7.34 -21.24
C VAL A 283 -14.68 -7.44 -20.27
N ILE A 284 -14.50 -8.57 -19.59
CA ILE A 284 -13.41 -8.82 -18.64
C ILE A 284 -12.05 -8.68 -19.34
N LEU A 285 -11.91 -9.26 -20.53
CA LEU A 285 -10.69 -9.17 -21.32
C LEU A 285 -10.40 -7.71 -21.75
N ALA A 286 -11.42 -6.99 -22.24
CA ALA A 286 -11.29 -5.58 -22.65
C ALA A 286 -10.81 -4.68 -21.51
N GLU A 287 -11.29 -4.94 -20.29
CA GLU A 287 -10.85 -4.23 -19.10
C GLU A 287 -9.42 -4.64 -18.71
N GLY A 288 -9.16 -5.93 -18.58
CA GLY A 288 -7.90 -6.44 -18.05
C GLY A 288 -6.68 -6.19 -18.93
N ILE A 289 -6.82 -6.23 -20.26
CA ILE A 289 -5.73 -5.88 -21.19
C ILE A 289 -5.66 -4.38 -21.53
N ASN A 290 -6.46 -3.56 -20.86
CA ASN A 290 -6.54 -2.10 -21.08
C ASN A 290 -6.95 -1.69 -22.53
N LEU A 291 -7.66 -2.54 -23.25
CA LEU A 291 -8.10 -2.29 -24.62
C LEU A 291 -9.31 -1.34 -24.67
N GLY A 292 -10.31 -1.61 -23.84
CA GLY A 292 -11.59 -0.92 -23.79
C GLY A 292 -12.65 -1.51 -24.74
N LEU A 293 -13.93 -1.38 -24.35
CA LEU A 293 -15.06 -2.07 -24.99
C LEU A 293 -15.22 -1.74 -26.49
N ARG A 294 -14.96 -0.50 -26.92
CA ARG A 294 -15.07 -0.12 -28.33
C ARG A 294 -14.08 -0.87 -29.21
N LYS A 295 -12.83 -0.90 -28.78
CA LYS A 295 -11.77 -1.62 -29.48
C LYS A 295 -11.97 -3.14 -29.40
N MET A 296 -12.52 -3.64 -28.30
CA MET A 296 -12.87 -5.04 -28.19
C MET A 296 -13.96 -5.43 -29.19
N ALA A 297 -14.99 -4.60 -29.37
CA ALA A 297 -16.03 -4.85 -30.38
C ALA A 297 -15.47 -4.90 -31.82
N ASP A 298 -14.42 -4.11 -32.10
CA ASP A 298 -13.74 -4.15 -33.41
C ASP A 298 -12.85 -5.40 -33.57
N ALA A 299 -12.38 -5.98 -32.46
CA ALA A 299 -11.42 -7.09 -32.44
C ALA A 299 -12.05 -8.47 -32.17
N THR A 300 -13.31 -8.54 -31.76
CA THR A 300 -14.04 -9.79 -31.54
C THR A 300 -14.93 -10.15 -32.73
N ASN A 301 -15.21 -11.43 -32.90
CA ASN A 301 -16.12 -11.94 -33.95
C ASN A 301 -17.56 -12.17 -33.46
N THR A 302 -17.88 -11.80 -32.21
CA THR A 302 -19.13 -12.23 -31.57
C THR A 302 -20.07 -11.12 -31.13
N HIS A 303 -19.54 -9.95 -30.67
CA HIS A 303 -20.36 -8.94 -30.02
C HIS A 303 -20.12 -7.53 -30.55
N THR A 304 -21.19 -6.78 -30.67
CA THR A 304 -21.16 -5.34 -30.96
C THR A 304 -20.82 -4.52 -29.69
N PHE A 305 -20.41 -3.28 -29.90
CA PHE A 305 -20.11 -2.35 -28.80
C PHE A 305 -21.29 -2.15 -27.83
N TRP A 306 -22.52 -2.10 -28.35
CA TRP A 306 -23.70 -1.88 -27.50
C TRP A 306 -24.06 -3.08 -26.64
N GLU A 307 -23.85 -4.29 -27.14
CA GLU A 307 -24.01 -5.54 -26.39
C GLU A 307 -22.99 -5.60 -25.26
N LEU A 308 -21.71 -5.31 -25.53
CA LEU A 308 -20.66 -5.29 -24.52
C LEU A 308 -20.92 -4.23 -23.44
N ILE A 309 -21.38 -3.02 -23.81
CA ILE A 309 -21.77 -1.99 -22.83
C ILE A 309 -22.93 -2.48 -21.96
N ARG A 310 -23.94 -3.11 -22.56
CA ARG A 310 -25.10 -3.64 -21.81
C ARG A 310 -24.65 -4.66 -20.77
N ILE A 311 -23.81 -5.62 -21.17
CA ILE A 311 -23.28 -6.64 -20.26
C ILE A 311 -22.47 -5.97 -19.16
N GLY A 312 -21.52 -5.09 -19.50
CA GLY A 312 -20.69 -4.38 -18.53
C GLY A 312 -21.52 -3.61 -17.48
N ARG A 313 -22.55 -2.87 -17.93
CA ARG A 313 -23.39 -2.07 -17.02
C ARG A 313 -24.28 -2.90 -16.08
N TRP A 314 -24.69 -4.09 -16.47
CA TRP A 314 -25.64 -4.89 -15.71
C TRP A 314 -25.02 -6.01 -14.90
N HIS A 315 -23.79 -6.42 -15.21
CA HIS A 315 -23.15 -7.57 -14.58
C HIS A 315 -21.78 -7.25 -13.96
N VAL A 316 -21.14 -6.15 -14.36
CA VAL A 316 -19.81 -5.82 -13.86
C VAL A 316 -19.90 -4.76 -12.79
N GLU A 317 -19.53 -5.16 -11.57
CA GLU A 317 -19.35 -4.31 -10.40
C GLU A 317 -18.04 -4.67 -9.69
N GLY A 318 -17.58 -3.82 -8.76
CA GLY A 318 -16.29 -4.05 -8.08
C GLY A 318 -16.24 -5.38 -7.33
N GLU A 319 -17.29 -5.70 -6.57
CA GLU A 319 -17.38 -6.93 -5.79
C GLU A 319 -17.48 -8.20 -6.66
N ALA A 320 -18.00 -8.10 -7.88
CA ALA A 320 -18.03 -9.24 -8.80
C ALA A 320 -16.62 -9.71 -9.20
N TYR A 321 -15.70 -8.77 -9.41
CA TYR A 321 -14.30 -9.12 -9.65
C TYR A 321 -13.66 -9.81 -8.45
N ASP A 322 -13.96 -9.37 -7.23
CA ASP A 322 -13.40 -9.97 -6.01
C ASP A 322 -13.95 -11.39 -5.81
N ARG A 323 -15.26 -11.62 -6.06
CA ARG A 323 -15.87 -12.96 -6.01
C ARG A 323 -15.27 -13.89 -7.07
N ALA A 324 -15.14 -13.44 -8.31
CA ALA A 324 -14.52 -14.21 -9.39
C ALA A 324 -13.07 -14.57 -9.09
N LEU A 325 -12.32 -13.59 -8.56
CA LEU A 325 -10.94 -13.79 -8.13
C LEU A 325 -10.83 -14.86 -7.04
N ALA A 326 -11.71 -14.82 -6.04
CA ALA A 326 -11.74 -15.80 -4.96
C ALA A 326 -11.97 -17.23 -5.50
N MET A 327 -12.91 -17.43 -6.45
CA MET A 327 -13.15 -18.73 -7.08
C MET A 327 -11.90 -19.27 -7.79
N VAL A 328 -11.18 -18.44 -8.55
CA VAL A 328 -9.95 -18.84 -9.24
C VAL A 328 -8.83 -19.15 -8.24
N VAL A 329 -8.68 -18.34 -7.18
CA VAL A 329 -7.65 -18.51 -6.14
C VAL A 329 -7.90 -19.79 -5.32
N GLU A 330 -9.15 -20.09 -4.97
CA GLU A 330 -9.51 -21.33 -4.27
C GLU A 330 -9.22 -22.55 -5.14
N ALA A 331 -9.58 -22.50 -6.43
CA ALA A 331 -9.25 -23.56 -7.38
C ALA A 331 -7.73 -23.74 -7.55
N GLN A 332 -6.96 -22.65 -7.58
CA GLN A 332 -5.49 -22.66 -7.60
C GLN A 332 -4.92 -23.40 -6.38
N ALA A 333 -5.42 -23.10 -5.18
CA ALA A 333 -4.94 -23.73 -3.95
C ALA A 333 -5.21 -25.24 -3.87
N ALA A 334 -6.21 -25.72 -4.59
CA ALA A 334 -6.55 -27.13 -4.67
C ALA A 334 -5.62 -27.94 -5.59
N LEU A 335 -4.90 -27.28 -6.52
CA LEU A 335 -4.02 -27.96 -7.47
C LEU A 335 -2.79 -28.58 -6.79
N PRO A 336 -2.43 -29.85 -7.11
CA PRO A 336 -1.26 -30.50 -6.53
C PRO A 336 0.06 -29.74 -6.79
N MET A 337 0.18 -29.11 -7.97
CA MET A 337 1.37 -28.33 -8.34
C MET A 337 1.56 -27.10 -7.45
N ALA A 338 0.48 -26.45 -7.02
CA ALA A 338 0.55 -25.29 -6.15
C ALA A 338 1.22 -25.55 -4.79
N ARG A 339 1.13 -26.79 -4.30
CA ARG A 339 1.72 -27.20 -3.00
C ARG A 339 3.26 -27.18 -2.96
N PHE A 340 3.92 -27.26 -4.12
CA PHE A 340 5.38 -27.14 -4.19
C PHE A 340 5.84 -25.72 -3.85
N TRP A 341 5.01 -24.70 -4.01
CA TRP A 341 5.34 -23.31 -3.79
C TRP A 341 5.03 -22.81 -2.39
N GLY A 342 4.12 -23.49 -1.68
CA GLY A 342 3.69 -23.13 -0.34
C GLY A 342 2.34 -23.72 0.03
N MET A 343 1.92 -23.46 1.25
CA MET A 343 0.66 -23.98 1.82
C MET A 343 -0.49 -22.95 1.76
N GLY A 344 -0.32 -21.83 1.08
CA GLY A 344 -1.31 -20.76 1.05
C GLY A 344 -1.39 -19.96 2.35
N THR A 345 -0.35 -20.02 3.20
CA THR A 345 -0.36 -19.41 4.53
C THR A 345 0.49 -18.16 4.66
N SER A 346 1.31 -17.86 3.65
CA SER A 346 2.07 -16.62 3.58
C SER A 346 1.77 -15.84 2.31
N ALA A 347 1.93 -14.52 2.37
CA ALA A 347 1.67 -13.64 1.25
C ALA A 347 2.66 -12.48 1.22
N SER A 348 2.81 -11.89 0.04
CA SER A 348 3.49 -10.62 -0.14
C SER A 348 2.54 -9.57 -0.68
N SER A 349 2.78 -8.30 -0.35
CA SER A 349 2.04 -7.20 -0.94
C SER A 349 2.96 -6.07 -1.38
N ASP A 350 2.64 -5.50 -2.55
CA ASP A 350 3.41 -4.42 -3.15
C ASP A 350 2.56 -3.58 -4.10
N GLY A 351 2.99 -2.35 -4.33
CA GLY A 351 2.32 -1.36 -5.16
C GLY A 351 2.97 -1.18 -6.53
N GLN A 352 2.27 -1.54 -7.59
CA GLN A 352 2.69 -1.29 -8.97
C GLN A 352 2.14 0.04 -9.47
N PHE A 353 3.02 0.92 -9.95
CA PHE A 353 2.64 2.21 -10.53
C PHE A 353 2.16 2.06 -11.97
N PHE A 354 1.05 2.74 -12.29
CA PHE A 354 0.53 2.92 -13.64
C PHE A 354 0.35 4.40 -13.93
N VAL A 355 0.80 4.81 -15.11
CA VAL A 355 0.52 6.16 -15.62
C VAL A 355 -0.99 6.29 -15.83
N ALA A 356 -1.57 7.41 -15.45
CA ALA A 356 -2.99 7.68 -15.61
C ALA A 356 -3.22 9.08 -16.19
N THR A 357 -4.40 9.28 -16.79
CA THR A 357 -4.78 10.56 -17.39
C THR A 357 -4.71 11.71 -16.37
N GLU A 358 -4.19 12.87 -16.78
CA GLU A 358 -4.07 14.08 -15.94
C GLU A 358 -5.41 14.60 -15.38
N GLN A 359 -6.52 14.34 -16.06
CA GLN A 359 -7.86 14.87 -15.74
C GLN A 359 -8.75 13.84 -15.02
N GLY A 360 -8.17 12.92 -14.28
CA GLY A 360 -8.94 11.94 -13.49
C GLY A 360 -9.46 12.52 -12.16
N GLU A 361 -10.41 11.82 -11.56
CA GLU A 361 -10.79 12.04 -10.18
C GLU A 361 -9.58 11.82 -9.24
N ALA A 362 -9.70 12.13 -8.00
CA ALA A 362 -8.69 12.33 -6.96
C ALA A 362 -7.46 11.38 -6.87
N MET A 363 -7.31 10.38 -7.75
CA MET A 363 -6.24 9.38 -7.65
C MET A 363 -5.03 9.65 -8.56
N ASN A 364 -5.18 10.47 -9.60
CA ASN A 364 -4.13 10.72 -10.59
C ASN A 364 -3.17 11.81 -10.08
N LEU A 365 -2.29 11.44 -9.17
CA LEU A 365 -1.33 12.33 -8.54
C LEU A 365 0.08 12.06 -9.06
N VAL A 366 0.87 13.14 -9.16
CA VAL A 366 2.29 13.05 -9.49
C VAL A 366 3.07 12.62 -8.25
N ASN A 367 3.90 11.60 -8.40
CA ASN A 367 4.86 11.19 -7.38
C ASN A 367 6.26 11.21 -7.97
N ALA A 368 7.12 12.07 -7.46
CA ALA A 368 8.49 12.26 -7.93
C ALA A 368 9.35 10.98 -7.96
N LYS A 369 8.99 9.94 -7.18
CA LYS A 369 9.64 8.61 -7.24
C LYS A 369 9.48 7.97 -8.63
N TYR A 370 8.36 8.23 -9.32
CA TYR A 370 8.00 7.62 -10.61
C TYR A 370 8.08 8.61 -11.79
N GLY A 371 8.57 9.82 -11.55
CA GLY A 371 8.70 10.88 -12.57
C GLY A 371 7.64 11.97 -12.43
N ASN A 372 7.40 12.69 -13.54
CA ASN A 372 6.53 13.87 -13.56
C ASN A 372 5.11 13.58 -14.09
N THR A 373 4.82 12.34 -14.47
CA THR A 373 3.51 11.94 -14.97
C THR A 373 2.58 11.58 -13.81
N PRO A 374 1.30 12.01 -13.88
CA PRO A 374 0.31 11.58 -12.90
C PRO A 374 0.02 10.10 -13.05
N GLY A 375 -0.35 9.47 -11.95
CA GLY A 375 -0.63 8.05 -11.95
C GLY A 375 -1.36 7.57 -10.71
N LEU A 376 -1.53 6.27 -10.67
CA LEU A 376 -2.10 5.53 -9.55
C LEU A 376 -1.22 4.31 -9.23
N LYS A 377 -1.44 3.70 -8.09
CA LYS A 377 -0.82 2.41 -7.77
C LYS A 377 -1.90 1.33 -7.66
N ALA A 378 -1.63 0.19 -8.30
CA ALA A 378 -2.34 -1.05 -8.05
C ALA A 378 -1.62 -1.78 -6.91
N TYR A 379 -2.19 -1.71 -5.72
CA TYR A 379 -1.65 -2.41 -4.55
C TYR A 379 -2.22 -3.83 -4.52
N SER A 380 -1.37 -4.83 -4.66
CA SER A 380 -1.78 -6.23 -4.82
C SER A 380 -1.18 -7.12 -3.75
N HIS A 381 -1.92 -8.16 -3.38
CA HIS A 381 -1.50 -9.22 -2.46
C HIS A 381 -1.39 -10.53 -3.22
N VAL A 382 -0.25 -11.19 -3.10
CA VAL A 382 0.07 -12.45 -3.79
C VAL A 382 0.46 -13.49 -2.76
N SER A 383 -0.19 -14.66 -2.79
CA SER A 383 0.12 -15.76 -1.88
C SER A 383 1.43 -16.46 -2.25
N ASP A 384 1.93 -17.31 -1.34
CA ASP A 384 3.09 -18.16 -1.60
C ASP A 384 2.85 -19.16 -2.76
N GLN A 385 1.61 -19.38 -3.15
CA GLN A 385 1.20 -20.18 -4.31
C GLN A 385 1.08 -19.34 -5.61
N TYR A 386 1.65 -18.15 -5.66
CA TYR A 386 1.56 -17.18 -6.77
C TYR A 386 0.17 -16.62 -7.04
N ALA A 387 -0.86 -16.99 -6.27
CA ALA A 387 -2.22 -16.51 -6.49
C ALA A 387 -2.41 -15.07 -6.01
N PRO A 388 -2.77 -14.13 -6.88
CA PRO A 388 -3.07 -12.75 -6.49
C PRO A 388 -4.49 -12.68 -5.94
N PHE A 389 -4.66 -12.69 -4.62
CA PHE A 389 -5.96 -12.81 -3.98
C PHE A 389 -6.66 -11.48 -3.64
N ALA A 390 -5.94 -10.36 -3.69
CA ALA A 390 -6.54 -9.04 -3.49
C ALA A 390 -5.80 -7.97 -4.30
N THR A 391 -6.54 -6.97 -4.77
CA THR A 391 -5.97 -5.78 -5.40
C THR A 391 -6.83 -4.55 -5.12
N GLN A 392 -6.19 -3.39 -4.97
CA GLN A 392 -6.90 -2.14 -4.80
C GLN A 392 -6.15 -0.98 -5.46
N VAL A 393 -6.91 0.03 -5.90
CA VAL A 393 -6.35 1.25 -6.45
C VAL A 393 -6.10 2.24 -5.33
N ILE A 394 -4.84 2.69 -5.22
CA ILE A 394 -4.45 3.71 -4.24
C ILE A 394 -3.77 4.90 -4.93
N PRO A 395 -3.84 6.12 -4.34
CA PRO A 395 -3.15 7.28 -4.89
C PRO A 395 -1.63 7.04 -5.02
N ALA A 396 -1.02 7.50 -6.12
CA ALA A 396 0.42 7.32 -6.35
C ALA A 396 1.29 7.85 -5.20
N THR A 397 0.84 8.88 -4.49
CA THR A 397 1.53 9.51 -3.36
C THR A 397 1.21 8.88 -2.00
N ALA A 398 0.26 7.93 -1.93
CA ALA A 398 -0.11 7.29 -0.68
C ALA A 398 1.00 6.34 -0.19
N SER A 399 1.21 6.33 1.14
CA SER A 399 1.97 5.25 1.78
C SER A 399 1.20 3.93 1.65
N GLU A 400 1.88 2.84 1.37
CA GLU A 400 1.30 1.51 1.18
C GLU A 400 1.01 0.80 2.51
N ALA A 401 1.76 1.15 3.55
CA ALA A 401 1.67 0.52 4.86
C ALA A 401 0.23 0.38 5.43
N PRO A 402 -0.64 1.40 5.37
CA PRO A 402 -2.01 1.27 5.89
C PRO A 402 -2.88 0.27 5.14
N TYR A 403 -2.55 -0.05 3.87
CA TYR A 403 -3.38 -0.90 3.00
C TYR A 403 -3.04 -2.39 3.10
N ILE A 404 -1.99 -2.75 3.86
CA ILE A 404 -1.56 -4.14 4.04
C ILE A 404 -2.69 -5.00 4.62
N LEU A 405 -3.37 -4.49 5.65
CA LEU A 405 -4.45 -5.21 6.30
C LEU A 405 -5.76 -5.23 5.52
N ASP A 406 -5.98 -4.28 4.61
CA ASP A 406 -7.19 -4.27 3.78
C ASP A 406 -7.29 -5.56 2.94
N GLY A 407 -6.21 -5.93 2.25
CA GLY A 407 -6.19 -7.14 1.44
C GLY A 407 -6.26 -8.45 2.24
N LEU A 408 -5.77 -8.45 3.48
CA LEU A 408 -5.81 -9.65 4.34
C LEU A 408 -7.19 -9.89 4.96
N LEU A 409 -7.93 -8.83 5.28
CA LEU A 409 -9.15 -8.92 6.09
C LEU A 409 -10.44 -8.70 5.30
N MET A 410 -10.38 -7.94 4.21
CA MET A 410 -11.56 -7.62 3.41
C MET A 410 -11.75 -8.56 2.22
N ASN A 411 -10.96 -9.63 2.13
CA ASN A 411 -11.06 -10.63 1.07
C ASN A 411 -11.08 -12.04 1.68
N ASP A 412 -12.03 -12.86 1.27
CA ASP A 412 -12.20 -14.22 1.79
C ASP A 412 -10.98 -15.11 1.52
N ALA A 413 -10.34 -14.96 0.37
CA ALA A 413 -9.13 -15.68 0.02
C ALA A 413 -7.92 -15.34 0.91
N GLY A 414 -7.94 -14.20 1.60
CA GLY A 414 -6.91 -13.80 2.57
C GLY A 414 -7.01 -14.47 3.94
N ARG A 415 -8.09 -15.19 4.25
CA ARG A 415 -8.37 -15.74 5.60
C ARG A 415 -7.35 -16.78 6.07
N HIS A 416 -6.67 -17.45 5.15
CA HIS A 416 -5.67 -18.49 5.47
C HIS A 416 -4.27 -17.93 5.69
N ILE A 417 -4.02 -16.69 5.33
CA ILE A 417 -2.72 -16.04 5.49
C ILE A 417 -2.42 -15.84 6.98
N ARG A 418 -1.20 -16.19 7.37
CA ARG A 418 -0.66 -16.03 8.74
C ARG A 418 0.59 -15.17 8.78
N GLU A 419 1.39 -15.18 7.68
CA GLU A 419 2.63 -14.42 7.56
C GLU A 419 2.53 -13.49 6.35
N GLN A 420 2.86 -12.20 6.56
CA GLN A 420 2.75 -11.16 5.53
C GLN A 420 4.09 -10.49 5.30
N PHE A 421 4.58 -10.57 4.06
CA PHE A 421 5.78 -9.91 3.59
C PHE A 421 5.46 -8.60 2.88
N THR A 422 6.29 -7.59 3.04
CA THR A 422 6.23 -6.34 2.27
C THR A 422 7.64 -5.80 2.03
N ASP A 423 7.74 -4.86 1.10
CA ASP A 423 8.96 -4.08 0.98
C ASP A 423 9.15 -3.14 2.20
N THR A 424 10.23 -2.36 2.16
CA THR A 424 10.56 -1.39 3.22
C THR A 424 9.47 -0.31 3.41
N GLY A 425 8.64 -0.07 2.40
CA GLY A 425 7.52 0.88 2.48
C GLY A 425 6.46 0.51 3.52
N GLY A 426 6.35 -0.79 3.84
CA GLY A 426 5.45 -1.32 4.88
C GLY A 426 5.99 -1.22 6.32
N PHE A 427 7.28 -0.96 6.51
CA PHE A 427 7.95 -1.01 7.81
C PHE A 427 7.55 0.15 8.74
N THR A 428 6.40 0.05 9.40
CA THR A 428 5.90 1.06 10.34
C THR A 428 5.42 0.44 11.65
N ASP A 429 5.63 1.15 12.77
CA ASP A 429 5.21 0.68 14.10
C ASP A 429 3.72 0.37 14.17
N HIS A 430 2.87 1.17 13.55
CA HIS A 430 1.41 0.97 13.58
C HIS A 430 0.98 -0.32 12.88
N VAL A 431 1.63 -0.71 11.80
CA VAL A 431 1.33 -1.97 11.10
C VAL A 431 1.81 -3.16 11.92
N PHE A 432 3.01 -3.08 12.53
CA PHE A 432 3.47 -4.12 13.46
C PHE A 432 2.49 -4.34 14.60
N ALA A 433 2.01 -3.25 15.24
CA ALA A 433 1.01 -3.35 16.29
C ALA A 433 -0.29 -3.99 15.83
N ALA A 434 -0.85 -3.49 14.72
CA ALA A 434 -2.14 -3.97 14.22
C ALA A 434 -2.07 -5.44 13.79
N CYS A 435 -1.01 -5.85 13.09
CA CYS A 435 -0.80 -7.25 12.70
C CYS A 435 -0.67 -8.16 13.93
N ALA A 436 0.14 -7.76 14.91
CA ALA A 436 0.34 -8.58 16.11
C ALA A 436 -0.95 -8.77 16.93
N ILE A 437 -1.75 -7.70 17.10
CA ILE A 437 -3.00 -7.76 17.85
C ILE A 437 -4.04 -8.64 17.13
N LEU A 438 -4.02 -8.63 15.79
CA LEU A 438 -4.91 -9.45 14.95
C LEU A 438 -4.38 -10.85 14.66
N GLY A 439 -3.18 -11.20 15.13
CA GLY A 439 -2.60 -12.54 15.00
C GLY A 439 -1.88 -12.81 13.68
N TYR A 440 -1.52 -11.78 12.93
CA TYR A 440 -0.67 -11.91 11.75
C TYR A 440 0.80 -11.72 12.08
N ARG A 441 1.66 -12.58 11.54
CA ARG A 441 3.10 -12.37 11.56
C ARG A 441 3.47 -11.40 10.44
N PHE A 442 3.83 -10.18 10.81
CA PHE A 442 4.28 -9.17 9.85
C PHE A 442 5.79 -9.22 9.70
N ALA A 443 6.27 -9.50 8.48
CA ALA A 443 7.67 -9.75 8.17
C ALA A 443 8.16 -8.87 6.98
N PRO A 444 8.19 -7.54 7.13
CA PRO A 444 8.64 -6.65 6.09
C PRO A 444 10.16 -6.76 5.86
N ARG A 445 10.60 -6.60 4.62
CA ARG A 445 12.03 -6.43 4.31
C ARG A 445 12.56 -5.17 5.00
N ILE A 446 13.70 -5.30 5.66
CA ILE A 446 14.35 -4.19 6.34
C ILE A 446 15.48 -3.65 5.46
N ARG A 447 15.32 -2.42 4.96
CA ARG A 447 16.39 -1.67 4.32
C ARG A 447 17.14 -0.86 5.37
N ASP A 448 18.47 -0.78 5.21
CA ASP A 448 19.34 -0.03 6.12
C ASP A 448 19.16 -0.44 7.59
N LEU A 449 19.11 -1.75 7.85
CA LEU A 449 18.93 -2.32 9.18
C LEU A 449 19.90 -1.73 10.24
N PRO A 450 21.19 -1.45 9.93
CA PRO A 450 22.10 -0.81 10.89
C PRO A 450 21.62 0.55 11.39
N SER A 451 20.84 1.30 10.60
CA SER A 451 20.28 2.59 10.99
C SER A 451 19.05 2.46 11.90
N LYS A 452 18.44 1.30 11.98
CA LYS A 452 17.24 1.06 12.78
C LYS A 452 17.59 0.88 14.26
N ARG A 453 16.68 1.30 15.13
CA ARG A 453 16.88 1.22 16.58
C ARG A 453 15.94 0.21 17.20
N LEU A 454 16.47 -0.58 18.11
CA LEU A 454 15.72 -1.47 19.00
C LEU A 454 15.12 -0.66 20.14
N TYR A 455 14.08 -1.18 20.76
CA TYR A 455 13.48 -0.60 21.97
C TYR A 455 13.44 -1.64 23.07
N ALA A 456 13.51 -1.22 24.35
CA ALA A 456 13.47 -2.10 25.48
C ALA A 456 12.60 -1.52 26.59
N PHE A 457 12.01 -2.39 27.43
CA PHE A 457 11.31 -1.95 28.63
C PHE A 457 12.29 -1.40 29.68
N ASN A 458 13.46 -2.02 29.77
CA ASN A 458 14.56 -1.55 30.59
C ASN A 458 15.88 -1.51 29.77
N PRO A 459 16.23 -0.39 29.14
CA PRO A 459 17.45 -0.26 28.34
C PRO A 459 18.74 -0.57 29.11
N SER A 460 18.79 -0.30 30.43
CA SER A 460 19.99 -0.55 31.24
C SER A 460 20.22 -2.03 31.53
N ALA A 461 19.17 -2.85 31.49
CA ALA A 461 19.27 -4.30 31.66
C ALA A 461 19.74 -5.03 30.38
N ALA A 462 19.75 -4.35 29.23
CA ALA A 462 20.25 -4.93 28.00
C ALA A 462 21.76 -5.20 28.05
N PRO A 463 22.26 -6.23 27.36
CA PRO A 463 23.70 -6.51 27.26
C PRO A 463 24.49 -5.26 26.85
N ALA A 464 25.60 -4.98 27.55
CA ALA A 464 26.34 -3.72 27.43
C ALA A 464 26.71 -3.38 25.98
N HIS A 465 27.16 -4.39 25.19
CA HIS A 465 27.56 -4.23 23.79
C HIS A 465 26.38 -3.99 22.81
N LEU A 466 25.10 -4.24 23.25
CA LEU A 466 23.91 -3.93 22.46
C LEU A 466 23.29 -2.57 22.79
N ARG A 467 23.72 -1.91 23.88
CA ARG A 467 23.09 -0.65 24.32
C ARG A 467 23.11 0.46 23.27
N ALA A 468 24.14 0.50 22.44
CA ALA A 468 24.24 1.46 21.34
C ALA A 468 23.15 1.26 20.24
N LEU A 469 22.60 0.04 20.12
CA LEU A 469 21.51 -0.29 19.21
C LEU A 469 20.14 0.08 19.77
N ILE A 470 20.04 0.36 21.11
CA ILE A 470 18.78 0.67 21.75
C ILE A 470 18.48 2.16 21.61
N GLY A 471 17.38 2.47 20.93
CA GLY A 471 16.96 3.85 20.63
C GLY A 471 16.10 4.48 21.73
N GLY A 472 15.64 3.69 22.72
CA GLY A 472 14.84 4.23 23.81
C GLY A 472 14.08 3.19 24.63
N LYS A 473 13.38 3.71 25.65
CA LYS A 473 12.51 2.95 26.53
C LYS A 473 11.09 2.90 25.98
N VAL A 474 10.43 1.74 26.10
CA VAL A 474 9.00 1.57 25.82
C VAL A 474 8.17 2.24 26.93
N ASN A 475 7.18 3.01 26.55
CA ASN A 475 6.29 3.70 27.49
C ASN A 475 5.12 2.78 27.89
N GLN A 476 5.31 1.98 28.94
CA GLN A 476 4.32 1.04 29.48
C GLN A 476 3.03 1.73 29.91
N ALA A 477 3.13 2.82 30.67
CA ALA A 477 1.96 3.55 31.18
C ALA A 477 1.08 4.11 30.04
N MET A 478 1.67 4.42 28.87
CA MET A 478 0.93 4.85 27.69
C MET A 478 0.15 3.68 27.09
N ILE A 479 0.73 2.50 27.06
CA ILE A 479 0.07 1.26 26.58
C ILE A 479 -1.08 0.89 27.52
N GLU A 480 -0.84 0.80 28.84
CA GLU A 480 -1.82 0.43 29.85
C GLU A 480 -3.07 1.32 29.79
N ARG A 481 -2.87 2.64 29.80
CA ARG A 481 -3.97 3.61 29.78
C ARG A 481 -4.84 3.53 28.55
N ASN A 482 -4.25 3.23 27.38
CA ASN A 482 -4.96 3.22 26.11
C ASN A 482 -5.30 1.81 25.61
N TRP A 483 -4.99 0.75 26.38
CA TRP A 483 -5.21 -0.62 25.96
C TRP A 483 -6.66 -0.93 25.57
N PRO A 484 -7.68 -0.49 26.31
CA PRO A 484 -9.06 -0.71 25.92
C PRO A 484 -9.40 -0.12 24.55
N ASP A 485 -8.90 1.09 24.24
CA ASP A 485 -9.14 1.71 22.93
C ASP A 485 -8.32 1.06 21.80
N ILE A 486 -7.12 0.53 22.10
CA ILE A 486 -6.34 -0.29 21.16
C ILE A 486 -7.12 -1.56 20.79
N LEU A 487 -7.69 -2.26 21.78
CA LEU A 487 -8.52 -3.44 21.53
C LEU A 487 -9.78 -3.11 20.73
N ARG A 488 -10.42 -1.95 20.99
CA ARG A 488 -11.57 -1.48 20.21
C ARG A 488 -11.21 -1.25 18.74
N ILE A 489 -10.04 -0.64 18.47
CA ILE A 489 -9.54 -0.49 17.09
C ILE A 489 -9.41 -1.86 16.43
N ALA A 490 -8.72 -2.79 17.08
CA ALA A 490 -8.49 -4.11 16.54
C ALA A 490 -9.79 -4.89 16.30
N ALA A 491 -10.73 -4.83 17.25
CA ALA A 491 -12.05 -5.44 17.12
C ALA A 491 -12.86 -4.81 15.97
N THR A 492 -12.79 -3.47 15.80
CA THR A 492 -13.45 -2.77 14.69
C THR A 492 -12.89 -3.21 13.33
N ILE A 493 -11.58 -3.37 13.25
CA ILE A 493 -10.90 -3.88 12.05
C ILE A 493 -11.31 -5.34 11.79
N ALA A 494 -11.29 -6.18 12.82
CA ALA A 494 -11.66 -7.60 12.72
C ALA A 494 -13.13 -7.81 12.32
N ALA A 495 -14.03 -6.91 12.77
CA ALA A 495 -15.44 -6.92 12.40
C ALA A 495 -15.72 -6.43 10.95
N GLY A 496 -14.72 -5.88 10.26
CA GLY A 496 -14.87 -5.37 8.89
C GLY A 496 -15.76 -4.14 8.74
N THR A 497 -16.15 -3.49 9.85
CA THR A 497 -17.06 -2.33 9.83
C THR A 497 -16.41 -1.07 9.26
N VAL A 498 -15.09 -0.97 9.39
CA VAL A 498 -14.27 0.12 8.84
C VAL A 498 -13.00 -0.46 8.24
N ALA A 499 -12.65 -0.04 7.03
CA ALA A 499 -11.41 -0.51 6.40
C ALA A 499 -10.17 -0.16 7.26
N PRO A 500 -9.27 -1.12 7.50
CA PRO A 500 -8.04 -0.93 8.26
C PRO A 500 -7.24 0.31 7.83
N SER A 501 -7.12 0.51 6.52
CA SER A 501 -6.40 1.67 5.97
C SER A 501 -7.00 3.01 6.37
N GLN A 502 -8.32 3.11 6.55
CA GLN A 502 -8.96 4.34 6.99
C GLN A 502 -8.57 4.67 8.43
N ILE A 503 -8.59 3.67 9.31
CA ILE A 503 -8.20 3.81 10.73
C ILE A 503 -6.71 4.15 10.83
N LEU A 504 -5.85 3.34 10.21
CA LEU A 504 -4.39 3.51 10.31
C LEU A 504 -3.92 4.85 9.72
N ARG A 505 -4.51 5.29 8.60
CA ARG A 505 -4.21 6.62 8.02
C ARG A 505 -4.64 7.76 8.93
N LYS A 506 -5.78 7.63 9.61
CA LYS A 506 -6.25 8.62 10.57
C LYS A 506 -5.31 8.71 11.77
N LEU A 507 -4.90 7.57 12.34
CA LEU A 507 -3.94 7.50 13.45
C LEU A 507 -2.54 8.01 13.06
N ALA A 508 -2.09 7.74 11.82
CA ALA A 508 -0.78 8.17 11.33
C ALA A 508 -0.70 9.67 11.01
N SER A 509 -1.84 10.36 10.85
CA SER A 509 -1.86 11.74 10.36
C SER A 509 -1.25 12.75 11.34
N TYR A 510 -1.36 12.54 12.67
CA TYR A 510 -0.73 13.40 13.70
C TYR A 510 -0.41 12.60 14.98
N PRO A 511 0.58 11.69 14.92
CA PRO A 511 0.86 10.74 16.01
C PRO A 511 1.33 11.38 17.31
N ARG A 512 1.78 12.63 17.29
CA ARG A 512 2.23 13.35 18.50
C ARG A 512 1.08 14.01 19.29
N GLN A 513 -0.07 14.18 18.66
CA GLN A 513 -1.24 14.84 19.26
C GLN A 513 -2.32 13.84 19.69
N ASN A 514 -2.27 12.62 19.18
CA ASN A 514 -3.23 11.56 19.47
C ASN A 514 -2.56 10.55 20.40
N GLU A 515 -3.04 10.46 21.67
CA GLU A 515 -2.53 9.51 22.66
C GLU A 515 -2.67 8.05 22.19
N LEU A 516 -3.79 7.71 21.58
CA LEU A 516 -4.07 6.37 21.08
C LEU A 516 -3.09 5.98 19.94
N ALA A 517 -2.81 6.91 19.02
CA ALA A 517 -1.79 6.68 17.99
C ALA A 517 -0.40 6.50 18.59
N THR A 518 -0.09 7.23 19.66
CA THR A 518 1.18 7.10 20.39
C THR A 518 1.24 5.77 21.11
N ALA A 519 0.17 5.34 21.78
CA ALA A 519 0.09 4.06 22.45
C ALA A 519 0.23 2.87 21.48
N LEU A 520 -0.48 2.93 20.34
CA LEU A 520 -0.37 1.90 19.29
C LEU A 520 1.07 1.83 18.73
N ARG A 521 1.74 2.99 18.59
CA ARG A 521 3.15 3.03 18.19
C ARG A 521 4.07 2.37 19.23
N GLU A 522 3.81 2.54 20.53
CA GLU A 522 4.60 1.88 21.58
C GLU A 522 4.44 0.35 21.52
N VAL A 523 3.22 -0.16 21.32
CA VAL A 523 2.98 -1.59 21.05
C VAL A 523 3.78 -2.05 19.82
N GLY A 524 3.71 -1.27 18.74
CA GLY A 524 4.44 -1.59 17.51
C GLY A 524 5.96 -1.56 17.66
N ARG A 525 6.51 -0.72 18.53
CA ARG A 525 7.94 -0.69 18.84
C ARG A 525 8.41 -1.98 19.48
N VAL A 526 7.60 -2.58 20.36
CA VAL A 526 7.89 -3.87 20.98
C VAL A 526 7.90 -4.96 19.90
N GLU A 527 6.81 -5.09 19.14
CA GLU A 527 6.67 -6.14 18.13
C GLU A 527 7.72 -5.99 17.01
N ARG A 528 7.99 -4.76 16.57
CA ARG A 528 9.06 -4.49 15.59
C ARG A 528 10.43 -4.87 16.14
N THR A 529 10.72 -4.61 17.41
CA THR A 529 12.01 -4.97 17.99
C THR A 529 12.19 -6.48 18.06
N LEU A 530 11.15 -7.22 18.47
CA LEU A 530 11.14 -8.67 18.43
C LEU A 530 11.40 -9.19 17.01
N PHE A 531 10.69 -8.65 16.02
CA PHE A 531 10.90 -9.00 14.63
C PHE A 531 12.31 -8.66 14.13
N MET A 532 12.86 -7.50 14.49
CA MET A 532 14.22 -7.13 14.09
C MET A 532 15.28 -8.10 14.65
N ILE A 533 15.10 -8.57 15.88
CA ILE A 533 15.98 -9.58 16.46
C ILE A 533 15.83 -10.91 15.73
N ASP A 534 14.59 -11.32 15.44
CA ASP A 534 14.33 -12.53 14.64
C ASP A 534 14.99 -12.41 13.25
N TRP A 535 14.87 -11.25 12.59
CA TRP A 535 15.49 -10.98 11.31
C TRP A 535 17.02 -11.08 11.34
N ILE A 536 17.67 -10.64 12.41
CA ILE A 536 19.12 -10.71 12.59
C ILE A 536 19.57 -12.15 12.82
N LEU A 537 18.80 -12.93 13.56
CA LEU A 537 19.18 -14.28 14.00
C LEU A 537 18.73 -15.41 13.08
N ASP A 538 17.77 -15.16 12.18
CA ASP A 538 17.16 -16.17 11.32
C ASP A 538 17.33 -15.82 9.83
N ALA A 539 18.36 -16.43 9.20
CA ALA A 539 18.59 -16.28 7.76
C ALA A 539 17.47 -16.88 6.90
N GLU A 540 16.76 -17.90 7.41
CA GLU A 540 15.63 -18.50 6.68
C GLU A 540 14.44 -17.56 6.63
N LEU A 541 14.18 -16.77 7.68
CA LEU A 541 13.19 -15.71 7.65
C LEU A 541 13.50 -14.68 6.56
N GLN A 542 14.77 -14.28 6.45
CA GLN A 542 15.21 -13.33 5.40
C GLN A 542 15.01 -13.93 4.00
N ARG A 543 15.33 -15.22 3.81
CA ARG A 543 15.13 -15.91 2.53
C ARG A 543 13.66 -16.02 2.16
N ARG A 544 12.80 -16.44 3.10
CA ARG A 544 11.35 -16.52 2.86
C ARG A 544 10.76 -15.17 2.47
N ALA A 545 11.13 -14.11 3.18
CA ALA A 545 10.67 -12.75 2.86
C ALA A 545 11.14 -12.33 1.45
N GLN A 546 12.39 -12.61 1.08
CA GLN A 546 12.90 -12.29 -0.25
C GLN A 546 12.18 -13.10 -1.34
N ILE A 547 11.94 -14.39 -1.13
CA ILE A 547 11.16 -15.25 -2.05
C ILE A 547 9.75 -14.70 -2.24
N GLY A 548 9.06 -14.33 -1.14
CA GLY A 548 7.73 -13.75 -1.21
C GLY A 548 7.70 -12.45 -2.02
N LEU A 549 8.66 -11.55 -1.80
CA LEU A 549 8.77 -10.30 -2.56
C LEU A 549 9.08 -10.55 -4.04
N ASN A 550 9.96 -11.50 -4.36
CA ASN A 550 10.27 -11.86 -5.75
C ASN A 550 9.02 -12.37 -6.50
N LYS A 551 8.13 -13.14 -5.81
CA LYS A 551 6.84 -13.56 -6.38
C LYS A 551 5.96 -12.36 -6.72
N GLY A 552 5.91 -11.35 -5.85
CA GLY A 552 5.20 -10.09 -6.10
C GLY A 552 5.76 -9.31 -7.30
N GLU A 553 7.10 -9.18 -7.39
CA GLU A 553 7.75 -8.51 -8.53
C GLU A 553 7.51 -9.25 -9.86
N ALA A 554 7.56 -10.58 -9.86
CA ALA A 554 7.26 -11.41 -11.03
C ALA A 554 5.78 -11.30 -11.45
N HIS A 555 4.85 -11.21 -10.50
CA HIS A 555 3.44 -10.91 -10.77
C HIS A 555 3.27 -9.52 -11.40
N HIS A 556 4.05 -8.52 -10.99
CA HIS A 556 4.05 -7.19 -11.63
C HIS A 556 4.54 -7.25 -13.08
N ALA A 557 5.50 -8.14 -13.41
CA ALA A 557 5.95 -8.36 -14.78
C ALA A 557 4.83 -8.95 -15.64
N LEU A 558 4.13 -9.96 -15.15
CA LEU A 558 2.95 -10.54 -15.84
C LEU A 558 1.86 -9.47 -16.08
N LYS A 559 1.53 -8.66 -15.07
CA LYS A 559 0.53 -7.58 -15.24
C LYS A 559 0.95 -6.55 -16.30
N ARG A 560 2.24 -6.21 -16.39
CA ARG A 560 2.74 -5.33 -17.46
C ARG A 560 2.59 -5.99 -18.83
N ALA A 561 2.87 -7.27 -18.96
CA ALA A 561 2.70 -8.03 -20.19
C ALA A 561 1.23 -8.09 -20.64
N ILE A 562 0.29 -8.28 -19.69
CA ILE A 562 -1.15 -8.28 -19.95
C ILE A 562 -1.64 -6.89 -20.38
N SER A 563 -1.20 -5.82 -19.70
CA SER A 563 -1.70 -4.45 -19.87
C SER A 563 -0.91 -3.68 -20.95
N PHE A 564 -0.63 -4.30 -22.09
CA PHE A 564 0.22 -3.72 -23.14
C PHE A 564 -0.48 -2.66 -23.97
N HIS A 565 -1.81 -2.66 -24.06
CA HIS A 565 -2.55 -1.65 -24.80
C HIS A 565 -2.36 -0.26 -24.18
N ARG A 566 -2.41 0.77 -25.03
CA ARG A 566 -2.18 2.18 -24.63
C ARG A 566 -0.86 2.38 -23.88
N ARG A 567 0.14 1.53 -24.11
CA ARG A 567 1.44 1.54 -23.38
C ARG A 567 1.28 1.42 -21.86
N GLY A 568 0.24 0.73 -21.39
CA GLY A 568 -0.08 0.58 -19.97
C GLY A 568 -0.71 1.83 -19.32
N GLU A 569 -1.01 2.90 -20.07
CA GLU A 569 -1.64 4.09 -19.53
C GLU A 569 -3.13 3.85 -19.26
N ILE A 570 -3.57 4.12 -18.03
CA ILE A 570 -4.97 4.05 -17.63
C ILE A 570 -5.66 5.38 -17.93
N ARG A 571 -6.59 5.37 -18.89
CA ARG A 571 -7.27 6.58 -19.38
C ARG A 571 -8.64 6.80 -18.79
N ASP A 572 -9.09 5.90 -17.93
CA ASP A 572 -10.35 6.05 -17.22
C ASP A 572 -10.26 7.19 -16.21
N ARG A 573 -11.26 8.10 -16.25
CA ARG A 573 -11.27 9.29 -15.38
C ARG A 573 -11.98 9.06 -14.06
N SER A 574 -12.94 8.15 -14.02
CA SER A 574 -13.65 7.79 -12.79
C SER A 574 -12.83 6.84 -11.94
N ALA A 575 -12.95 6.95 -10.62
CA ALA A 575 -12.34 6.02 -9.69
C ALA A 575 -12.85 4.57 -9.91
N GLU A 576 -14.12 4.43 -10.25
CA GLU A 576 -14.76 3.16 -10.56
C GLU A 576 -14.16 2.50 -11.81
N GLY A 577 -14.04 3.25 -12.92
CA GLY A 577 -13.41 2.76 -14.15
C GLY A 577 -11.95 2.34 -13.94
N GLN A 578 -11.19 3.12 -13.17
CA GLN A 578 -9.81 2.77 -12.78
C GLN A 578 -9.77 1.47 -11.96
N HIS A 579 -10.72 1.30 -11.04
CA HIS A 579 -10.85 0.08 -10.26
C HIS A 579 -11.14 -1.13 -11.15
N TYR A 580 -12.10 -1.04 -12.08
CA TYR A 580 -12.43 -2.15 -13.00
C TYR A 580 -11.24 -2.55 -13.88
N ARG A 581 -10.43 -1.57 -14.36
CA ARG A 581 -9.20 -1.88 -15.10
C ARG A 581 -8.21 -2.70 -14.28
N ILE A 582 -7.95 -2.26 -13.07
CA ILE A 582 -6.98 -2.92 -12.19
C ILE A 582 -7.51 -4.27 -11.71
N ALA A 583 -8.79 -4.38 -11.36
CA ALA A 583 -9.42 -5.63 -10.94
C ALA A 583 -9.49 -6.65 -12.09
N GLY A 584 -9.88 -6.21 -13.29
CA GLY A 584 -9.87 -7.06 -14.48
C GLY A 584 -8.48 -7.57 -14.85
N MET A 585 -7.47 -6.70 -14.76
CA MET A 585 -6.06 -7.08 -14.98
C MET A 585 -5.60 -8.12 -13.95
N ASN A 586 -5.97 -7.94 -12.68
CA ASN A 586 -5.60 -8.86 -11.61
C ASN A 586 -6.29 -10.22 -11.76
N LEU A 587 -7.57 -10.22 -12.17
CA LEU A 587 -8.32 -11.45 -12.47
C LEU A 587 -7.70 -12.19 -13.66
N LEU A 588 -7.35 -11.49 -14.75
CA LEU A 588 -6.66 -12.13 -15.89
C LEU A 588 -5.31 -12.72 -15.50
N ALA A 589 -4.54 -12.04 -14.65
CA ALA A 589 -3.29 -12.58 -14.13
C ALA A 589 -3.54 -13.86 -13.32
N ALA A 590 -4.56 -13.89 -12.45
CA ALA A 590 -4.94 -15.09 -11.70
C ALA A 590 -5.38 -16.24 -12.63
N ILE A 591 -6.15 -15.93 -13.65
CA ILE A 591 -6.61 -16.91 -14.66
C ILE A 591 -5.42 -17.54 -15.41
N ILE A 592 -4.45 -16.72 -15.85
CA ILE A 592 -3.22 -17.19 -16.50
C ILE A 592 -2.40 -18.07 -15.56
N ILE A 593 -2.22 -17.64 -14.31
CA ILE A 593 -1.49 -18.39 -13.30
C ILE A 593 -2.15 -19.75 -13.03
N PHE A 594 -3.46 -19.76 -12.89
CA PHE A 594 -4.22 -21.00 -12.68
C PHE A 594 -4.07 -21.97 -13.86
N TRP A 595 -4.23 -21.47 -15.09
CA TRP A 595 -4.08 -22.29 -16.30
C TRP A 595 -2.65 -22.86 -16.43
N ASN A 596 -1.63 -22.03 -16.23
CA ASN A 596 -0.24 -22.48 -16.22
C ASN A 596 0.01 -23.54 -15.14
N THR A 597 -0.58 -23.38 -13.96
CA THR A 597 -0.43 -24.34 -12.86
C THR A 597 -1.03 -25.69 -13.22
N MET A 598 -2.22 -25.70 -13.86
CA MET A 598 -2.83 -26.93 -14.39
C MET A 598 -1.91 -27.60 -15.42
N LYS A 599 -1.47 -26.85 -16.44
CA LYS A 599 -0.64 -27.41 -17.54
C LYS A 599 0.72 -27.88 -17.03
N LEU A 600 1.39 -27.14 -16.15
CA LEU A 600 2.61 -27.60 -15.48
C LEU A 600 2.37 -28.88 -14.69
N GLY A 601 1.24 -28.97 -13.97
CA GLY A 601 0.86 -30.18 -13.25
C GLY A 601 0.66 -31.39 -14.16
N GLU A 602 0.01 -31.21 -15.33
CA GLU A 602 -0.17 -32.23 -16.36
C GLU A 602 1.20 -32.69 -16.91
N VAL A 603 2.09 -31.76 -17.26
CA VAL A 603 3.43 -32.07 -17.77
C VAL A 603 4.26 -32.84 -16.72
N VAL A 604 4.25 -32.39 -15.46
CA VAL A 604 4.94 -33.07 -14.35
C VAL A 604 4.41 -34.47 -14.14
N ALA A 605 3.08 -34.66 -14.20
CA ALA A 605 2.47 -35.98 -14.07
C ALA A 605 2.84 -36.91 -15.21
N ASN A 606 2.94 -36.39 -16.44
CA ASN A 606 3.36 -37.16 -17.63
C ASN A 606 4.84 -37.57 -17.48
N GLN A 607 5.75 -36.65 -17.16
CA GLN A 607 7.16 -36.95 -16.96
C GLN A 607 7.41 -38.00 -15.86
N LYS A 608 6.62 -37.94 -14.76
CA LYS A 608 6.68 -38.96 -13.70
C LYS A 608 6.20 -40.33 -14.18
N ARG A 609 5.18 -40.38 -15.01
CA ARG A 609 4.72 -41.64 -15.63
C ARG A 609 5.77 -42.23 -16.58
N ASP A 610 6.54 -41.37 -17.27
CA ASP A 610 7.66 -41.74 -18.13
C ASP A 610 8.94 -42.11 -17.34
N GLY A 611 8.85 -42.18 -16.01
CA GLY A 611 9.94 -42.61 -15.14
C GLY A 611 10.95 -41.52 -14.77
N LYS A 612 10.70 -40.24 -15.11
CA LYS A 612 11.58 -39.14 -14.69
C LYS A 612 11.43 -38.86 -13.20
N LEU A 613 12.54 -38.81 -12.48
CA LEU A 613 12.61 -38.37 -11.10
C LEU A 613 12.72 -36.84 -11.03
N LEU A 614 11.65 -36.18 -10.61
CA LEU A 614 11.62 -34.73 -10.45
C LEU A 614 11.73 -34.38 -8.96
N SER A 615 12.79 -33.66 -8.60
CA SER A 615 13.01 -33.21 -7.21
C SER A 615 11.94 -32.18 -6.81
N PRO A 616 11.29 -32.32 -5.64
CA PRO A 616 10.39 -31.30 -5.11
C PRO A 616 11.05 -29.94 -4.96
N ASP A 617 12.34 -29.89 -4.60
CA ASP A 617 13.08 -28.64 -4.44
C ASP A 617 13.25 -27.90 -5.78
N LEU A 618 13.48 -28.62 -6.87
CA LEU A 618 13.54 -28.03 -8.21
C LEU A 618 12.15 -27.56 -8.66
N LEU A 619 11.08 -28.34 -8.40
CA LEU A 619 9.71 -27.97 -8.75
C LEU A 619 9.25 -26.71 -7.99
N ALA A 620 9.74 -26.47 -6.78
CA ALA A 620 9.46 -25.25 -6.03
C ALA A 620 9.97 -23.97 -6.72
N HIS A 621 10.94 -24.09 -7.62
CA HIS A 621 11.49 -22.98 -8.42
C HIS A 621 10.80 -22.78 -9.78
N VAL A 622 9.88 -23.67 -10.18
CA VAL A 622 9.11 -23.54 -11.42
C VAL A 622 7.97 -22.55 -11.19
N SER A 623 8.07 -21.35 -11.74
CA SER A 623 7.05 -20.31 -11.57
C SER A 623 5.91 -20.47 -12.60
N PRO A 624 4.62 -20.29 -12.26
CA PRO A 624 3.49 -20.34 -13.20
C PRO A 624 3.23 -19.00 -13.89
N LEU A 625 4.19 -18.10 -13.90
CA LEU A 625 4.05 -16.72 -14.38
C LEU A 625 4.50 -16.51 -15.84
N GLY A 626 4.85 -17.57 -16.58
CA GLY A 626 5.19 -17.48 -18.00
C GLY A 626 3.99 -17.07 -18.86
N TRP A 627 4.23 -16.30 -19.91
CA TRP A 627 3.17 -15.83 -20.83
C TRP A 627 3.55 -15.91 -22.31
N GLU A 628 4.79 -16.27 -22.64
CA GLU A 628 5.30 -16.28 -24.02
C GLU A 628 4.59 -17.30 -24.91
N HIS A 629 4.04 -18.36 -24.34
CA HIS A 629 3.23 -19.39 -25.02
C HIS A 629 1.76 -19.00 -25.16
N ILE A 630 1.34 -17.85 -24.60
CA ILE A 630 -0.05 -17.37 -24.65
C ILE A 630 -0.14 -16.21 -25.63
N ASN A 631 -0.95 -16.38 -26.68
CA ASN A 631 -1.24 -15.29 -27.60
C ASN A 631 -2.24 -14.30 -26.95
N LEU A 632 -1.68 -13.20 -26.42
CA LEU A 632 -2.43 -12.11 -25.80
C LEU A 632 -2.91 -11.05 -26.80
N THR A 633 -2.43 -11.08 -28.04
CA THR A 633 -2.61 -10.04 -29.06
C THR A 633 -3.40 -10.54 -30.27
N GLY A 634 -3.89 -9.62 -31.10
CA GLY A 634 -4.58 -9.94 -32.35
C GLY A 634 -6.09 -9.89 -32.25
N GLU A 635 -6.76 -10.74 -33.05
CA GLU A 635 -8.22 -10.86 -33.03
C GLU A 635 -8.66 -11.84 -31.94
N TYR A 636 -9.64 -11.42 -31.13
CA TYR A 636 -10.22 -12.25 -30.06
C TYR A 636 -11.35 -13.10 -30.63
N ARG A 637 -10.97 -14.22 -31.26
CA ARG A 637 -11.92 -15.15 -31.88
C ARG A 637 -12.37 -16.20 -30.88
N TRP A 638 -13.66 -16.34 -30.77
CA TRP A 638 -14.30 -17.37 -29.97
C TRP A 638 -14.78 -18.50 -30.86
N PRO A 639 -14.83 -19.75 -30.36
CA PRO A 639 -15.48 -20.82 -31.08
C PRO A 639 -16.94 -20.45 -31.38
N LYS A 640 -17.45 -20.86 -32.54
CA LYS A 640 -18.88 -20.69 -32.83
C LYS A 640 -19.66 -21.54 -31.83
N PRO A 641 -20.77 -21.03 -31.27
CA PRO A 641 -21.63 -21.80 -30.37
C PRO A 641 -22.20 -23.05 -31.04
#